data_8bac3f6132519df6bd3d12f2d0cc3419
#
_entry.id   8bac3f6132519df6bd3d12f2d0cc3419
#
_cell.length_a   1.000
_cell.length_b   1.000
_cell.length_c   1.000
_cell.angle_alpha   90.00
_cell.angle_beta   90.00
_cell.angle_gamma   90.00
#
_symmetry.space_group_name_H-M   'P 1'
#
loop_
_entity.id
_entity.type
_entity.pdbx_description
1 polymer ?
#
loop_
_entity_poly.entity_id
_entity_poly.type
_entity_poly.pdbx_seq_one_letter_code
_entity_poly.pdbx_strand_id
1 'polypeptide(L)'
;FVDLSQTTNTSIPTNFLNNKEQVVAIMLPETLKEIQNDAFRYCRSLYSINLPNSIENIGYGAFSYCQIDSLILPESLLSLGDYAFEECEKLVYVELPTKLSTLSAGALSYCKNLQKIVCRMPAPVSANVIYDSDEVFRGINHENCTVVVPAISLASYRADKSWNKFTHYETFEYTPKDWILNGHLLLSDNTRIPGSPDMEINMGGGLIVEGNSPMPIKTLKIHQGEVYDQWGDRSYTNKLPIVISRSNALSAENIELIYTCEPYQWYFVSFPFDVNPANITVDNNALYVIRYYDGAARAQYGAGSSWQDVPNGEILRAGEGYIIQFNQKVTQFTVSAVHNANKDTFFSNSSRKITLNEYNSEYAHNRSWNLIGNPYPCYFNIKSMECSAPIIVQNGRGYSAYSPVDDHYALSPMQAFFIQKPLDLENITFQPEGRQGDGAIVTKEGYTRSINSERTVYNITLGNKIYTDKTRFVITPNASIKYDFGKDASKFMSEDKEVVQLFTIENGVQYAINERPWEKGVIQLGVYIGKKGEYTFNMGENIPLEGDIILIDKQENKEIDLKNESYSFDAEAGTYADRFEIHLSIVPTDIQTETEADSPRVIPGYNKITVKADTGDDIKIYAITGQLLRQVIATQSETEIAIGNGAYIVTVKDKAFKTIVLK
;
A
#
# COMPACT_ATOMS: atom_id res chain seq x y z
N PHE A 1 -6.17 -39.83 31.88
CA PHE A 1 -5.74 -40.29 30.56
C PHE A 1 -6.95 -40.39 29.64
N VAL A 2 -6.80 -39.86 28.42
CA VAL A 2 -7.85 -39.94 27.38
C VAL A 2 -7.23 -40.58 26.14
N ASP A 3 -7.83 -41.69 25.69
CA ASP A 3 -7.36 -42.40 24.50
C ASP A 3 -8.38 -42.27 23.35
N LEU A 4 -7.96 -41.57 22.30
CA LEU A 4 -8.71 -41.39 21.07
C LEU A 4 -8.02 -42.09 19.87
N SER A 5 -6.93 -42.85 20.11
CA SER A 5 -6.09 -43.41 19.06
C SER A 5 -6.81 -44.34 18.09
N GLN A 6 -7.88 -44.98 18.55
CA GLN A 6 -8.67 -45.91 17.74
C GLN A 6 -9.87 -45.27 17.05
N THR A 7 -10.03 -43.94 17.18
CA THR A 7 -11.08 -43.20 16.47
C THR A 7 -10.60 -42.83 15.07
N THR A 8 -11.56 -42.58 14.18
CA THR A 8 -11.27 -42.10 12.80
C THR A 8 -11.56 -40.62 12.64
N ASN A 9 -11.59 -39.89 13.75
CA ASN A 9 -11.86 -38.46 13.72
C ASN A 9 -10.73 -37.70 13.00
N THR A 10 -11.10 -36.77 12.17
CA THR A 10 -10.17 -35.86 11.48
C THR A 10 -10.07 -34.50 12.15
N SER A 11 -10.91 -34.20 13.12
CA SER A 11 -10.91 -32.94 13.87
C SER A 11 -11.29 -33.19 15.34
N ILE A 12 -10.62 -32.50 16.26
CA ILE A 12 -11.02 -32.34 17.65
C ILE A 12 -11.85 -31.07 17.76
N PRO A 13 -13.10 -31.14 18.22
CA PRO A 13 -13.99 -29.98 18.20
C PRO A 13 -13.61 -28.89 19.20
N THR A 14 -14.12 -27.70 18.99
CA THR A 14 -14.00 -26.55 19.89
C THR A 14 -14.44 -26.90 21.31
N ASN A 15 -13.63 -26.48 22.31
CA ASN A 15 -13.88 -26.72 23.74
C ASN A 15 -13.97 -28.21 24.18
N PHE A 16 -13.45 -29.15 23.43
CA PHE A 16 -13.60 -30.59 23.65
C PHE A 16 -13.32 -31.04 25.08
N LEU A 17 -12.16 -30.68 25.63
CA LEU A 17 -11.80 -30.95 27.04
C LEU A 17 -11.45 -29.64 27.78
N ASN A 18 -12.00 -28.53 27.37
CA ASN A 18 -11.76 -27.23 27.98
C ASN A 18 -12.03 -27.30 29.50
N ASN A 19 -11.08 -26.79 30.28
CA ASN A 19 -11.16 -26.75 31.75
C ASN A 19 -11.23 -28.14 32.45
N LYS A 20 -10.70 -29.20 31.81
CA LYS A 20 -10.60 -30.52 32.39
C LYS A 20 -9.24 -30.71 33.08
N GLU A 21 -9.07 -30.10 34.24
CA GLU A 21 -7.80 -30.03 34.96
C GLU A 21 -7.20 -31.39 35.32
N GLN A 22 -8.00 -32.46 35.33
CA GLN A 22 -7.57 -33.84 35.69
C GLN A 22 -6.94 -34.60 34.52
N VAL A 23 -6.99 -34.06 33.30
CA VAL A 23 -6.44 -34.74 32.11
C VAL A 23 -4.91 -34.58 32.13
N VAL A 24 -4.20 -35.68 32.24
CA VAL A 24 -2.73 -35.71 32.36
C VAL A 24 -2.02 -36.08 31.07
N ALA A 25 -2.64 -36.87 30.19
CA ALA A 25 -2.13 -37.24 28.88
C ALA A 25 -3.26 -37.58 27.92
N ILE A 26 -3.03 -37.40 26.63
CA ILE A 26 -3.98 -37.67 25.56
C ILE A 26 -3.27 -38.41 24.44
N MET A 27 -3.88 -39.48 23.93
CA MET A 27 -3.50 -40.16 22.69
C MET A 27 -4.46 -39.77 21.58
N LEU A 28 -3.94 -39.15 20.53
CA LEU A 28 -4.69 -38.67 19.38
C LEU A 28 -4.69 -39.69 18.23
N PRO A 29 -5.71 -39.71 17.37
CA PRO A 29 -5.75 -40.60 16.21
C PRO A 29 -4.83 -40.14 15.11
N GLU A 30 -4.22 -41.08 14.40
CA GLU A 30 -3.29 -40.79 13.26
C GLU A 30 -4.00 -40.17 12.04
N THR A 31 -5.32 -40.10 12.03
CA THR A 31 -6.16 -39.46 10.99
C THR A 31 -6.43 -37.98 11.25
N LEU A 32 -6.02 -37.47 12.44
CA LEU A 32 -6.37 -36.14 12.90
C LEU A 32 -5.66 -35.06 12.09
N LYS A 33 -6.42 -34.12 11.51
CA LYS A 33 -5.91 -32.99 10.73
C LYS A 33 -6.00 -31.67 11.45
N GLU A 34 -6.95 -31.54 12.38
CA GLU A 34 -7.25 -30.27 13.02
C GLU A 34 -7.56 -30.43 14.51
N ILE A 35 -7.01 -29.53 15.30
CA ILE A 35 -7.44 -29.30 16.69
C ILE A 35 -8.05 -27.90 16.73
N GLN A 36 -9.38 -27.82 16.98
CA GLN A 36 -10.12 -26.56 16.94
C GLN A 36 -9.90 -25.71 18.20
N ASN A 37 -10.53 -24.53 18.21
CA ASN A 37 -10.34 -23.51 19.25
C ASN A 37 -10.62 -24.03 20.65
N ASP A 38 -9.76 -23.65 21.62
CA ASP A 38 -9.89 -23.96 23.05
C ASP A 38 -10.06 -25.46 23.39
N ALA A 39 -9.71 -26.38 22.47
CA ALA A 39 -10.01 -27.82 22.61
C ALA A 39 -9.49 -28.41 23.92
N PHE A 40 -8.33 -28.02 24.40
CA PHE A 40 -7.69 -28.48 25.63
C PHE A 40 -7.29 -27.30 26.54
N ARG A 41 -7.89 -26.16 26.37
CA ARG A 41 -7.58 -24.96 27.16
C ARG A 41 -7.85 -25.23 28.65
N TYR A 42 -6.96 -24.77 29.54
CA TYR A 42 -6.98 -24.99 30.99
C TYR A 42 -6.93 -26.47 31.40
N CYS A 43 -6.39 -27.38 30.59
CA CYS A 43 -6.02 -28.71 31.02
C CYS A 43 -4.72 -28.65 31.86
N ARG A 44 -4.80 -28.08 33.07
CA ARG A 44 -3.64 -27.72 33.92
C ARG A 44 -2.79 -28.90 34.40
N SER A 45 -3.19 -30.14 34.17
CA SER A 45 -2.39 -31.33 34.43
C SER A 45 -1.87 -32.00 33.15
N LEU A 46 -2.16 -31.48 31.96
CA LEU A 46 -1.70 -32.05 30.71
C LEU A 46 -0.21 -31.68 30.49
N TYR A 47 0.67 -32.65 30.74
CA TYR A 47 2.12 -32.46 30.66
C TYR A 47 2.77 -33.06 29.42
N SER A 48 2.08 -33.95 28.71
CA SER A 48 2.59 -34.60 27.52
C SER A 48 1.51 -34.80 26.48
N ILE A 49 1.81 -34.49 25.25
CA ILE A 49 0.98 -34.75 24.08
C ILE A 49 1.85 -35.19 22.91
N ASN A 50 1.42 -36.22 22.20
CA ASN A 50 2.01 -36.65 20.95
C ASN A 50 1.07 -36.24 19.83
N LEU A 51 1.48 -35.25 19.05
CA LEU A 51 0.75 -34.76 17.89
C LEU A 51 1.05 -35.68 16.69
N PRO A 52 0.03 -36.29 16.04
CA PRO A 52 0.25 -37.16 14.90
C PRO A 52 0.73 -36.38 13.67
N ASN A 53 1.47 -37.07 12.78
CA ASN A 53 2.01 -36.48 11.56
C ASN A 53 0.97 -36.09 10.48
N SER A 54 -0.30 -36.23 10.80
CA SER A 54 -1.43 -35.81 9.94
C SER A 54 -1.98 -34.42 10.25
N ILE A 55 -1.60 -33.81 11.42
CA ILE A 55 -2.14 -32.52 11.86
C ILE A 55 -1.62 -31.41 10.95
N GLU A 56 -2.55 -30.62 10.44
CA GLU A 56 -2.31 -29.45 9.58
C GLU A 56 -2.56 -28.15 10.33
N ASN A 57 -3.53 -28.11 11.28
CA ASN A 57 -3.96 -26.89 11.96
C ASN A 57 -4.17 -27.09 13.47
N ILE A 58 -3.68 -26.13 14.26
CA ILE A 58 -3.97 -26.00 15.69
C ILE A 58 -4.62 -24.63 15.91
N GLY A 59 -5.85 -24.62 16.46
CA GLY A 59 -6.68 -23.44 16.57
C GLY A 59 -6.35 -22.51 17.73
N TYR A 60 -7.15 -21.44 17.87
CA TYR A 60 -7.06 -20.44 18.93
C TYR A 60 -7.07 -21.09 20.32
N GLY A 61 -6.11 -20.75 21.18
CA GLY A 61 -6.06 -21.18 22.59
C GLY A 61 -6.07 -22.68 22.83
N ALA A 62 -5.84 -23.52 21.81
CA ALA A 62 -6.10 -24.95 21.85
C ALA A 62 -5.44 -25.68 23.05
N PHE A 63 -4.25 -25.24 23.46
CA PHE A 63 -3.49 -25.77 24.61
C PHE A 63 -3.10 -24.68 25.61
N SER A 64 -3.76 -23.54 25.60
CA SER A 64 -3.49 -22.45 26.52
C SER A 64 -3.65 -22.91 27.97
N TYR A 65 -2.71 -22.54 28.85
CA TYR A 65 -2.63 -22.94 30.27
C TYR A 65 -2.43 -24.46 30.53
N CYS A 66 -1.86 -25.19 29.59
CA CYS A 66 -1.43 -26.58 29.82
C CYS A 66 -0.04 -26.60 30.48
N GLN A 67 0.36 -27.80 30.99
CA GLN A 67 1.67 -28.01 31.66
C GLN A 67 2.66 -28.78 30.77
N ILE A 68 2.51 -28.69 29.46
CA ILE A 68 3.39 -29.35 28.47
C ILE A 68 4.82 -28.88 28.71
N ASP A 69 5.78 -29.79 28.81
CA ASP A 69 7.18 -29.49 29.10
C ASP A 69 8.05 -29.42 27.84
N SER A 70 7.71 -30.17 26.82
CA SER A 70 8.38 -30.12 25.54
C SER A 70 7.38 -30.33 24.37
N LEU A 71 7.63 -29.67 23.25
CA LEU A 71 6.73 -29.67 22.12
C LEU A 71 7.51 -29.85 20.81
N ILE A 72 7.29 -30.98 20.15
CA ILE A 72 7.77 -31.22 18.80
C ILE A 72 6.56 -31.18 17.88
N LEU A 73 6.47 -30.11 17.06
CA LEU A 73 5.38 -29.95 16.13
C LEU A 73 5.62 -30.78 14.86
N PRO A 74 4.59 -31.49 14.34
CA PRO A 74 4.75 -32.38 13.19
C PRO A 74 5.02 -31.63 11.89
N GLU A 75 5.74 -32.26 10.97
CA GLU A 75 6.12 -31.66 9.66
C GLU A 75 4.91 -31.34 8.75
N SER A 76 3.73 -31.88 9.03
CA SER A 76 2.48 -31.58 8.34
C SER A 76 1.84 -30.26 8.80
N LEU A 77 2.25 -29.70 9.95
CA LEU A 77 1.62 -28.53 10.54
C LEU A 77 1.86 -27.29 9.68
N LEU A 78 0.79 -26.65 9.26
CA LEU A 78 0.78 -25.42 8.43
C LEU A 78 0.46 -24.19 9.26
N SER A 79 -0.41 -24.31 10.27
CA SER A 79 -0.91 -23.17 11.03
C SER A 79 -0.92 -23.42 12.54
N LEU A 80 -0.39 -22.45 13.27
CA LEU A 80 -0.48 -22.34 14.72
C LEU A 80 -1.27 -21.08 15.07
N GLY A 81 -2.48 -21.26 15.62
CA GLY A 81 -3.44 -20.19 15.90
C GLY A 81 -3.04 -19.26 17.04
N ASP A 82 -3.80 -18.18 17.22
CA ASP A 82 -3.57 -17.20 18.27
C ASP A 82 -3.63 -17.87 19.64
N TYR A 83 -2.66 -17.57 20.50
CA TYR A 83 -2.57 -18.05 21.88
C TYR A 83 -2.57 -19.58 22.04
N ALA A 84 -2.24 -20.35 20.99
CA ALA A 84 -2.38 -21.81 20.95
C ALA A 84 -1.70 -22.52 22.13
N PHE A 85 -0.53 -22.07 22.57
CA PHE A 85 0.22 -22.57 23.73
C PHE A 85 0.55 -21.44 24.74
N GLU A 86 -0.32 -20.45 24.83
CA GLU A 86 -0.18 -19.36 25.81
C GLU A 86 -0.11 -19.91 27.24
N GLU A 87 0.72 -19.31 28.10
CA GLU A 87 0.86 -19.68 29.52
C GLU A 87 1.19 -21.18 29.77
N CYS A 88 1.83 -21.84 28.80
CA CYS A 88 2.41 -23.17 29.03
C CYS A 88 3.71 -23.00 29.85
N GLU A 89 3.57 -22.71 31.14
CA GLU A 89 4.71 -22.31 32.00
C GLU A 89 5.78 -23.39 32.18
N LYS A 90 5.48 -24.66 31.91
CA LYS A 90 6.47 -25.76 32.00
C LYS A 90 7.25 -25.96 30.71
N LEU A 91 6.82 -25.33 29.61
CA LEU A 91 7.44 -25.51 28.31
C LEU A 91 8.89 -24.98 28.30
N VAL A 92 9.87 -25.88 28.10
CA VAL A 92 11.29 -25.56 28.05
C VAL A 92 11.88 -25.71 26.65
N TYR A 93 11.24 -26.48 25.78
CA TYR A 93 11.69 -26.80 24.43
C TYR A 93 10.54 -26.78 23.44
N VAL A 94 10.75 -26.14 22.27
CA VAL A 94 9.82 -26.22 21.14
C VAL A 94 10.57 -26.42 19.84
N GLU A 95 10.04 -27.29 18.96
CA GLU A 95 10.53 -27.48 17.61
C GLU A 95 9.45 -27.14 16.60
N LEU A 96 9.73 -26.17 15.72
CA LEU A 96 8.85 -25.66 14.69
C LEU A 96 9.19 -26.30 13.34
N PRO A 97 8.20 -26.86 12.60
CA PRO A 97 8.43 -27.66 11.40
C PRO A 97 8.72 -26.80 10.17
N THR A 98 9.23 -27.43 9.11
CA THR A 98 9.64 -26.78 7.85
C THR A 98 8.48 -26.05 7.15
N LYS A 99 7.27 -26.64 7.18
CA LYS A 99 6.11 -26.16 6.40
C LYS A 99 5.22 -25.14 7.14
N LEU A 100 5.57 -24.78 8.38
CA LEU A 100 4.77 -23.82 9.14
C LEU A 100 4.66 -22.51 8.37
N SER A 101 3.45 -22.14 7.99
CA SER A 101 3.15 -20.91 7.21
C SER A 101 2.52 -19.82 8.07
N THR A 102 1.88 -20.20 9.19
CA THR A 102 1.23 -19.25 10.10
C THR A 102 1.65 -19.52 11.54
N LEU A 103 2.25 -18.51 12.14
CA LEU A 103 2.57 -18.43 13.55
C LEU A 103 1.87 -17.19 14.11
N SER A 104 0.69 -17.40 14.71
CA SER A 104 -0.23 -16.32 15.04
C SER A 104 0.11 -15.60 16.34
N ALA A 105 -0.64 -14.52 16.63
CA ALA A 105 -0.46 -13.67 17.80
C ALA A 105 -0.45 -14.46 19.10
N GLY A 106 0.51 -14.20 19.96
CA GLY A 106 0.60 -14.84 21.28
C GLY A 106 0.74 -16.36 21.30
N ALA A 107 1.01 -17.02 20.16
CA ALA A 107 1.01 -18.49 20.05
C ALA A 107 1.88 -19.21 21.09
N LEU A 108 2.99 -18.58 21.53
CA LEU A 108 3.90 -19.06 22.58
C LEU A 108 4.04 -18.03 23.72
N SER A 109 3.11 -17.07 23.84
CA SER A 109 3.22 -16.02 24.84
C SER A 109 3.19 -16.57 26.27
N TYR A 110 3.93 -15.92 27.16
CA TYR A 110 4.05 -16.26 28.56
C TYR A 110 4.55 -17.69 28.88
N CYS A 111 5.22 -18.36 27.93
CA CYS A 111 5.98 -19.57 28.19
C CYS A 111 7.31 -19.20 28.90
N LYS A 112 7.22 -18.78 30.16
CA LYS A 112 8.30 -18.11 30.93
C LYS A 112 9.57 -18.93 31.08
N ASN A 113 9.48 -20.26 31.01
CA ASN A 113 10.59 -21.20 31.19
C ASN A 113 11.17 -21.70 29.86
N LEU A 114 10.74 -21.15 28.71
CA LEU A 114 11.21 -21.59 27.41
C LEU A 114 12.69 -21.24 27.25
N GLN A 115 13.53 -22.25 27.03
CA GLN A 115 14.99 -22.15 26.94
C GLN A 115 15.51 -22.39 25.52
N LYS A 116 14.77 -23.12 24.70
CA LYS A 116 15.23 -23.47 23.36
C LYS A 116 14.08 -23.56 22.37
N ILE A 117 14.24 -22.86 21.24
CA ILE A 117 13.36 -22.92 20.08
C ILE A 117 14.18 -23.42 18.89
N VAL A 118 13.79 -24.55 18.29
CA VAL A 118 14.41 -25.05 17.06
C VAL A 118 13.50 -24.75 15.88
N CYS A 119 13.99 -24.00 14.92
CA CYS A 119 13.26 -23.63 13.71
C CYS A 119 13.81 -24.39 12.52
N ARG A 120 12.98 -25.23 11.88
CA ARG A 120 13.38 -25.96 10.66
C ARG A 120 13.01 -25.23 9.38
N MET A 121 12.29 -24.12 9.48
CA MET A 121 11.88 -23.31 8.35
C MET A 121 13.09 -22.65 7.67
N PRO A 122 13.14 -22.63 6.32
CA PRO A 122 14.22 -21.97 5.57
C PRO A 122 14.16 -20.42 5.65
N ALA A 123 13.02 -19.88 6.09
CA ALA A 123 12.83 -18.45 6.38
C ALA A 123 11.94 -18.27 7.62
N PRO A 124 12.14 -17.21 8.42
CA PRO A 124 11.29 -16.95 9.57
C PRO A 124 9.86 -16.64 9.12
N VAL A 125 8.89 -17.27 9.76
CA VAL A 125 7.50 -16.86 9.64
C VAL A 125 7.29 -15.68 10.56
N SER A 126 6.99 -14.52 9.99
CA SER A 126 6.66 -13.31 10.75
C SER A 126 5.25 -13.43 11.31
N ALA A 127 5.10 -13.14 12.60
CA ALA A 127 3.78 -13.06 13.20
C ALA A 127 3.01 -11.87 12.64
N ASN A 128 1.74 -12.07 12.36
CA ASN A 128 0.80 -10.98 12.11
C ASN A 128 0.44 -10.31 13.43
N VAL A 129 1.24 -9.33 13.85
CA VAL A 129 1.03 -8.61 15.12
C VAL A 129 0.37 -7.27 14.79
N ILE A 130 -0.88 -7.10 15.22
CA ILE A 130 -1.64 -5.84 15.07
C ILE A 130 -1.26 -4.85 16.19
N TYR A 131 -1.03 -5.36 17.39
CA TYR A 131 -0.64 -4.58 18.58
C TYR A 131 0.57 -5.21 19.26
N ASP A 132 1.37 -4.42 19.98
CA ASP A 132 2.48 -4.93 20.82
C ASP A 132 2.00 -5.95 21.86
N SER A 133 0.71 -5.94 22.21
CA SER A 133 0.07 -6.92 23.09
C SER A 133 0.00 -8.33 22.51
N ASP A 134 0.05 -8.46 21.20
CA ASP A 134 -0.24 -9.71 20.46
C ASP A 134 1.03 -10.43 20.03
N GLU A 135 2.19 -10.00 20.53
CA GLU A 135 3.48 -10.57 20.15
C GLU A 135 3.57 -12.07 20.48
N VAL A 136 4.03 -12.87 19.48
CA VAL A 136 4.16 -14.36 19.58
C VAL A 136 4.92 -14.80 20.81
N PHE A 137 6.01 -14.10 21.14
CA PHE A 137 6.97 -14.44 22.18
C PHE A 137 6.87 -13.54 23.40
N ARG A 138 5.73 -12.87 23.60
CA ARG A 138 5.50 -12.01 24.76
C ARG A 138 5.72 -12.76 26.07
N GLY A 139 6.45 -12.15 27.00
CA GLY A 139 6.70 -12.72 28.34
C GLY A 139 7.69 -13.88 28.39
N ILE A 140 8.37 -14.19 27.28
CA ILE A 140 9.53 -15.10 27.24
C ILE A 140 10.78 -14.32 27.62
N ASN A 141 11.74 -14.95 28.31
CA ASN A 141 13.04 -14.36 28.56
C ASN A 141 13.94 -14.53 27.32
N HIS A 142 13.97 -13.52 26.43
CA HIS A 142 14.71 -13.53 25.19
C HIS A 142 16.24 -13.64 25.36
N GLU A 143 16.77 -13.23 26.53
CA GLU A 143 18.18 -13.33 26.85
C GLU A 143 18.61 -14.75 27.25
N ASN A 144 17.69 -15.56 27.76
CA ASN A 144 17.97 -16.92 28.22
C ASN A 144 17.43 -18.00 27.28
N CYS A 145 16.71 -17.61 26.25
CA CYS A 145 16.18 -18.55 25.27
C CYS A 145 17.07 -18.58 24.02
N THR A 146 17.56 -19.76 23.67
CA THR A 146 18.38 -19.99 22.46
C THR A 146 17.50 -20.33 21.28
N VAL A 147 17.64 -19.60 20.17
CA VAL A 147 16.98 -19.91 18.89
C VAL A 147 17.96 -20.64 18.00
N VAL A 148 17.60 -21.84 17.55
CA VAL A 148 18.43 -22.70 16.69
C VAL A 148 17.81 -22.71 15.30
N VAL A 149 18.57 -22.24 14.30
CA VAL A 149 18.08 -22.03 12.93
C VAL A 149 19.01 -22.68 11.90
N PRO A 150 18.53 -22.97 10.67
CA PRO A 150 19.44 -23.35 9.58
C PRO A 150 20.51 -22.26 9.38
N ALA A 151 21.76 -22.66 9.17
CA ALA A 151 22.89 -21.72 9.02
C ALA A 151 22.63 -20.69 7.91
N ILE A 152 22.00 -21.12 6.82
CA ILE A 152 21.60 -20.26 5.69
C ILE A 152 20.56 -19.18 6.06
N SER A 153 19.78 -19.42 7.11
CA SER A 153 18.64 -18.56 7.50
C SER A 153 18.99 -17.58 8.63
N LEU A 154 20.17 -17.67 9.23
CA LEU A 154 20.52 -16.87 10.41
C LEU A 154 20.33 -15.36 10.20
N ALA A 155 20.74 -14.84 9.04
CA ALA A 155 20.59 -13.41 8.71
C ALA A 155 19.12 -13.01 8.64
N SER A 156 18.26 -13.87 8.10
CA SER A 156 16.82 -13.66 7.98
C SER A 156 16.16 -13.59 9.35
N TYR A 157 16.46 -14.52 10.25
CA TYR A 157 15.92 -14.54 11.61
C TYR A 157 16.35 -13.31 12.42
N ARG A 158 17.59 -12.86 12.27
CA ARG A 158 18.09 -11.66 12.93
C ARG A 158 17.50 -10.35 12.39
N ALA A 159 17.06 -10.34 11.13
CA ALA A 159 16.44 -9.18 10.50
C ALA A 159 14.91 -9.11 10.74
N ASP A 160 14.27 -10.23 11.07
CA ASP A 160 12.83 -10.30 11.27
C ASP A 160 12.39 -9.65 12.59
N LYS A 161 11.31 -8.85 12.55
CA LYS A 161 10.82 -8.05 13.71
C LYS A 161 10.38 -8.90 14.89
N SER A 162 9.85 -10.10 14.67
CA SER A 162 9.39 -10.99 15.74
C SER A 162 10.55 -11.75 16.39
N TRP A 163 11.59 -12.05 15.61
CA TRP A 163 12.70 -12.88 16.03
C TRP A 163 13.94 -12.10 16.52
N ASN A 164 14.14 -10.87 16.07
CA ASN A 164 15.34 -10.07 16.38
C ASN A 164 15.52 -9.71 17.86
N LYS A 165 14.51 -9.98 18.69
CA LYS A 165 14.56 -9.77 20.16
C LYS A 165 15.40 -10.81 20.88
N PHE A 166 15.57 -12.00 20.29
CA PHE A 166 16.44 -13.03 20.84
C PHE A 166 17.92 -12.66 20.67
N THR A 167 18.73 -12.87 21.71
CA THR A 167 20.14 -12.53 21.71
C THR A 167 21.04 -13.74 21.41
N HIS A 168 20.57 -14.95 21.69
CA HIS A 168 21.31 -16.19 21.53
C HIS A 168 20.82 -17.00 20.34
N TYR A 169 21.69 -17.17 19.34
CA TYR A 169 21.43 -17.97 18.16
C TYR A 169 22.50 -19.06 18.00
N GLU A 170 22.03 -20.28 17.76
CA GLU A 170 22.83 -21.43 17.28
C GLU A 170 22.42 -21.76 15.86
N THR A 171 23.30 -22.39 15.11
CA THR A 171 23.01 -22.83 13.74
C THR A 171 23.28 -24.30 13.55
N PHE A 172 22.58 -24.91 12.61
CA PHE A 172 22.84 -26.27 12.13
C PHE A 172 22.88 -26.29 10.61
N GLU A 173 23.68 -27.22 10.07
CA GLU A 173 23.74 -27.47 8.64
C GLU A 173 22.49 -28.25 8.24
N TYR A 174 21.66 -27.62 7.43
CA TYR A 174 20.41 -28.19 6.97
C TYR A 174 20.10 -27.71 5.56
N THR A 175 19.86 -28.65 4.66
CA THR A 175 19.33 -28.35 3.32
C THR A 175 17.87 -28.78 3.32
N PRO A 176 16.93 -27.84 3.19
CA PRO A 176 15.53 -28.17 3.09
C PRO A 176 15.27 -29.14 1.94
N LYS A 177 14.42 -30.13 2.17
CA LYS A 177 13.94 -31.00 1.10
C LYS A 177 13.07 -30.22 0.11
N ASP A 178 12.21 -29.35 0.67
CA ASP A 178 11.30 -28.47 -0.06
C ASP A 178 11.65 -27.02 0.30
N TRP A 179 12.00 -26.19 -0.69
CA TRP A 179 12.27 -24.77 -0.49
C TRP A 179 10.97 -23.97 -0.55
N ILE A 180 10.20 -24.03 0.52
CA ILE A 180 8.95 -23.27 0.65
C ILE A 180 9.20 -22.06 1.56
N LEU A 181 9.08 -20.86 1.00
CA LEU A 181 9.29 -19.60 1.71
C LEU A 181 7.95 -18.99 2.11
N ASN A 182 7.64 -19.06 3.41
CA ASN A 182 6.49 -18.40 4.04
C ASN A 182 6.90 -17.11 4.79
N GLY A 183 8.17 -16.76 4.74
CA GLY A 183 8.77 -15.54 5.26
C GLY A 183 9.96 -15.12 4.39
N HIS A 184 10.66 -14.06 4.77
CA HIS A 184 11.74 -13.52 3.96
C HIS A 184 13.07 -14.28 4.19
N LEU A 185 13.60 -14.90 3.14
CA LEU A 185 14.96 -15.46 3.11
C LEU A 185 15.93 -14.40 2.57
N LEU A 186 16.84 -13.94 3.43
CA LEU A 186 17.91 -12.99 3.08
C LEU A 186 19.23 -13.76 2.87
N LEU A 187 19.78 -13.66 1.66
CA LEU A 187 21.03 -14.33 1.26
C LEU A 187 22.12 -13.27 1.03
N SER A 188 23.18 -13.33 1.83
CA SER A 188 24.37 -12.47 1.74
C SER A 188 25.50 -13.10 0.93
N ASP A 189 26.63 -12.38 0.73
CA ASP A 189 27.73 -12.74 -0.17
C ASP A 189 28.33 -14.15 0.01
N ASN A 190 28.30 -14.69 1.22
CA ASN A 190 28.91 -16.01 1.51
C ASN A 190 27.88 -17.15 1.59
N THR A 191 26.63 -16.86 1.28
CA THR A 191 25.54 -17.83 1.40
C THR A 191 25.23 -18.44 0.05
N ARG A 192 25.16 -19.76 -0.03
CA ARG A 192 24.81 -20.51 -1.25
C ARG A 192 23.64 -21.43 -0.98
N ILE A 193 22.67 -21.42 -1.88
CA ILE A 193 21.67 -22.49 -1.95
C ILE A 193 22.34 -23.71 -2.59
N PRO A 194 22.35 -24.87 -1.94
CA PRO A 194 22.96 -26.07 -2.52
C PRO A 194 22.21 -26.56 -3.76
N GLY A 195 22.92 -26.84 -4.82
CA GLY A 195 22.36 -27.35 -6.06
C GLY A 195 21.55 -26.29 -6.84
N SER A 196 20.57 -26.75 -7.59
CA SER A 196 19.57 -25.90 -8.29
C SER A 196 18.19 -26.40 -7.88
N PRO A 197 17.64 -25.92 -6.75
CA PRO A 197 16.37 -26.43 -6.22
C PRO A 197 15.16 -25.92 -6.99
N ASP A 198 14.04 -26.63 -6.84
CA ASP A 198 12.71 -26.05 -7.04
C ASP A 198 12.38 -25.24 -5.78
N MET A 199 11.88 -24.00 -5.96
CA MET A 199 11.55 -23.07 -4.87
C MET A 199 10.14 -22.53 -5.04
N GLU A 200 9.41 -22.44 -3.95
CA GLU A 200 8.06 -21.91 -3.88
C GLU A 200 7.99 -20.76 -2.87
N ILE A 201 7.47 -19.62 -3.29
CA ILE A 201 7.30 -18.44 -2.44
C ILE A 201 5.81 -18.20 -2.27
N ASN A 202 5.32 -18.41 -1.06
CA ASN A 202 3.93 -18.20 -0.69
C ASN A 202 3.64 -16.76 -0.31
N MET A 203 2.37 -16.44 -0.08
CA MET A 203 1.94 -15.15 0.45
C MET A 203 2.70 -14.81 1.74
N GLY A 204 3.23 -13.60 1.83
CA GLY A 204 4.10 -13.18 2.94
C GLY A 204 5.55 -13.65 2.86
N GLY A 205 5.86 -14.54 1.92
CA GLY A 205 7.22 -15.02 1.67
C GLY A 205 8.05 -14.07 0.81
N GLY A 206 9.36 -14.26 0.81
CA GLY A 206 10.25 -13.47 -0.03
C GLY A 206 11.64 -14.05 -0.15
N LEU A 207 12.27 -13.79 -1.29
CA LEU A 207 13.66 -14.09 -1.55
C LEU A 207 14.41 -12.78 -1.82
N ILE A 208 15.34 -12.44 -0.94
CA ILE A 208 16.18 -11.24 -1.04
C ILE A 208 17.63 -11.69 -1.16
N VAL A 209 18.24 -11.39 -2.32
CA VAL A 209 19.62 -11.74 -2.62
C VAL A 209 20.46 -10.47 -2.69
N GLU A 210 21.37 -10.32 -1.72
CA GLU A 210 22.31 -9.20 -1.64
C GLU A 210 23.70 -9.60 -2.14
N GLY A 211 24.02 -10.91 -2.12
CA GLY A 211 25.31 -11.44 -2.50
C GLY A 211 25.52 -11.56 -4.01
N ASN A 212 26.79 -11.65 -4.43
CA ASN A 212 27.22 -11.81 -5.82
C ASN A 212 27.46 -13.27 -6.24
N SER A 213 27.35 -14.22 -5.32
CA SER A 213 27.55 -15.63 -5.63
C SER A 213 26.39 -16.17 -6.48
N PRO A 214 26.65 -16.83 -7.62
CA PRO A 214 25.59 -17.37 -8.47
C PRO A 214 24.63 -18.28 -7.71
N MET A 215 23.33 -18.04 -7.87
CA MET A 215 22.24 -18.77 -7.23
C MET A 215 21.26 -19.29 -8.29
N PRO A 216 21.54 -20.42 -8.89
CA PRO A 216 20.62 -21.02 -9.87
C PRO A 216 19.44 -21.68 -9.15
N ILE A 217 18.23 -21.42 -9.65
CA ILE A 217 16.98 -22.08 -9.26
C ILE A 217 16.49 -22.86 -10.46
N LYS A 218 15.99 -24.08 -10.26
CA LYS A 218 15.41 -24.86 -11.35
C LYS A 218 14.01 -24.33 -11.71
N THR A 219 13.10 -24.33 -10.75
CA THR A 219 11.77 -23.76 -10.93
C THR A 219 11.47 -22.82 -9.77
N LEU A 220 11.10 -21.57 -10.08
CA LEU A 220 10.64 -20.61 -9.11
C LEU A 220 9.13 -20.43 -9.26
N LYS A 221 8.36 -20.85 -8.25
CA LYS A 221 6.93 -20.65 -8.15
C LYS A 221 6.63 -19.51 -7.20
N ILE A 222 5.81 -18.56 -7.63
CA ILE A 222 5.44 -17.38 -6.84
C ILE A 222 3.92 -17.29 -6.77
N HIS A 223 3.35 -17.46 -5.57
CA HIS A 223 1.92 -17.41 -5.34
C HIS A 223 1.45 -15.97 -5.18
N GLN A 224 0.79 -15.44 -6.20
CA GLN A 224 0.19 -14.12 -6.21
C GLN A 224 -1.29 -14.24 -5.83
N GLY A 225 -1.71 -13.58 -4.75
CA GLY A 225 -3.11 -13.51 -4.37
C GLY A 225 -3.62 -12.07 -4.42
N GLU A 226 -4.92 -11.89 -4.50
CA GLU A 226 -5.49 -10.58 -4.21
C GLU A 226 -5.46 -10.31 -2.72
N VAL A 227 -4.93 -9.13 -2.37
CA VAL A 227 -4.86 -8.63 -1.00
C VAL A 227 -5.93 -7.56 -0.80
N TYR A 228 -7.14 -7.86 -1.22
CA TYR A 228 -8.29 -7.01 -0.87
C TYR A 228 -9.18 -7.79 0.07
N ASP A 229 -9.41 -7.25 1.25
CA ASP A 229 -10.55 -7.73 2.04
C ASP A 229 -11.83 -7.25 1.36
N GLN A 230 -12.95 -7.82 1.77
CA GLN A 230 -14.29 -7.45 1.29
C GLN A 230 -14.65 -5.97 1.53
N TRP A 231 -13.80 -5.20 2.23
CA TRP A 231 -13.96 -3.80 2.60
C TRP A 231 -13.02 -2.86 1.83
N GLY A 232 -12.16 -3.40 0.95
CA GLY A 232 -11.18 -2.61 0.18
C GLY A 232 -10.04 -2.08 1.04
N ASP A 233 -9.92 -2.50 2.28
CA ASP A 233 -8.82 -2.15 3.15
C ASP A 233 -7.64 -3.11 2.90
N ARG A 234 -6.43 -2.58 2.75
CA ARG A 234 -5.20 -3.39 2.66
C ARG A 234 -4.88 -4.00 4.03
N SER A 235 -5.90 -4.58 4.68
CA SER A 235 -5.75 -5.06 6.03
C SER A 235 -4.94 -6.36 6.09
N TYR A 236 -3.84 -6.22 6.64
CA TYR A 236 -3.25 -6.89 7.79
C TYR A 236 -2.64 -8.27 7.61
N THR A 237 -2.99 -9.13 6.67
CA THR A 237 -2.55 -10.52 6.80
C THR A 237 -1.81 -11.13 5.61
N ASN A 238 -1.97 -10.62 4.40
CA ASN A 238 -1.39 -11.29 3.23
C ASN A 238 -0.50 -10.33 2.43
N LYS A 239 0.74 -10.17 2.87
CA LYS A 239 1.76 -9.50 2.04
C LYS A 239 2.00 -10.33 0.80
N LEU A 240 2.01 -9.67 -0.37
CA LEU A 240 2.36 -10.34 -1.62
C LEU A 240 3.80 -10.86 -1.56
N PRO A 241 4.09 -12.01 -2.18
CA PRO A 241 5.43 -12.54 -2.26
C PRO A 241 6.34 -11.60 -3.03
N ILE A 242 7.61 -11.56 -2.63
CA ILE A 242 8.61 -10.69 -3.24
C ILE A 242 9.83 -11.44 -3.68
N VAL A 243 10.45 -10.97 -4.78
CA VAL A 243 11.80 -11.37 -5.18
C VAL A 243 12.62 -10.12 -5.44
N ILE A 244 13.71 -9.95 -4.70
CA ILE A 244 14.64 -8.83 -4.86
C ILE A 244 16.04 -9.41 -5.06
N SER A 245 16.64 -9.16 -6.21
CA SER A 245 18.07 -9.40 -6.43
C SER A 245 18.78 -8.05 -6.53
N ARG A 246 19.69 -7.78 -5.60
CA ARG A 246 20.53 -6.56 -5.63
C ARG A 246 21.80 -6.76 -6.42
N SER A 247 21.99 -7.98 -6.95
CA SER A 247 23.05 -8.35 -7.87
C SER A 247 22.45 -9.18 -9.01
N ASN A 248 23.24 -9.50 -10.03
CA ASN A 248 22.79 -10.40 -11.11
C ASN A 248 23.08 -11.89 -10.78
N ALA A 249 23.14 -12.23 -9.50
CA ALA A 249 23.47 -13.58 -9.03
C ALA A 249 22.32 -14.58 -9.19
N LEU A 250 21.08 -14.10 -9.08
CA LEU A 250 19.89 -14.96 -9.13
C LEU A 250 19.49 -15.28 -10.57
N SER A 251 19.24 -16.56 -10.83
CA SER A 251 18.69 -17.04 -12.10
C SER A 251 17.72 -18.18 -11.88
N ALA A 252 16.76 -18.38 -12.77
CA ALA A 252 15.87 -19.54 -12.75
C ALA A 252 15.70 -20.11 -14.16
N GLU A 253 15.63 -21.45 -14.26
CA GLU A 253 15.32 -22.11 -15.54
C GLU A 253 13.86 -21.90 -15.91
N ASN A 254 12.94 -22.02 -14.93
CA ASN A 254 11.52 -21.81 -15.08
C ASN A 254 11.01 -20.83 -14.02
N ILE A 255 10.04 -19.98 -14.41
CA ILE A 255 9.36 -19.05 -13.51
C ILE A 255 7.85 -19.23 -13.73
N GLU A 256 7.12 -19.46 -12.64
CA GLU A 256 5.67 -19.62 -12.63
C GLU A 256 5.06 -18.62 -11.65
N LEU A 257 4.14 -17.79 -12.15
CA LEU A 257 3.29 -16.93 -11.33
C LEU A 257 1.94 -17.60 -11.16
N ILE A 258 1.52 -17.84 -9.93
CA ILE A 258 0.31 -18.58 -9.60
C ILE A 258 -0.66 -17.63 -8.88
N TYR A 259 -1.85 -17.44 -9.44
CA TYR A 259 -2.88 -16.53 -8.92
C TYR A 259 -4.08 -17.30 -8.42
N THR A 260 -4.69 -16.76 -7.38
CA THR A 260 -6.04 -17.16 -6.91
C THR A 260 -6.99 -16.03 -7.24
N CYS A 261 -8.08 -16.32 -7.95
CA CYS A 261 -9.00 -15.31 -8.46
C CYS A 261 -10.46 -15.70 -8.20
N GLU A 262 -11.27 -14.73 -7.78
CA GLU A 262 -12.71 -14.87 -7.62
C GLU A 262 -13.44 -14.67 -8.98
N PRO A 263 -14.63 -15.23 -9.19
CA PRO A 263 -15.35 -15.10 -10.44
C PRO A 263 -15.93 -13.70 -10.66
N TYR A 264 -16.09 -13.34 -11.95
CA TYR A 264 -16.76 -12.11 -12.40
C TYR A 264 -16.13 -10.80 -11.91
N GLN A 265 -14.87 -10.85 -11.45
CA GLN A 265 -14.10 -9.70 -11.04
C GLN A 265 -12.98 -9.44 -12.05
N TRP A 266 -12.72 -8.15 -12.37
CA TRP A 266 -11.60 -7.75 -13.22
C TRP A 266 -10.35 -7.53 -12.38
N TYR A 267 -9.29 -8.24 -12.74
CA TYR A 267 -7.97 -8.15 -12.12
C TYR A 267 -7.04 -7.35 -13.02
N PHE A 268 -6.47 -6.26 -12.48
CA PHE A 268 -5.49 -5.43 -13.18
C PHE A 268 -4.10 -6.00 -12.95
N VAL A 269 -3.48 -6.55 -13.99
CA VAL A 269 -2.22 -7.26 -13.91
C VAL A 269 -1.21 -6.74 -14.93
N SER A 270 0.07 -6.88 -14.60
CA SER A 270 1.17 -6.74 -15.54
C SER A 270 2.13 -7.90 -15.29
N PHE A 271 2.84 -8.32 -16.32
CA PHE A 271 3.79 -9.41 -16.19
C PHE A 271 5.22 -8.86 -16.30
N PRO A 272 6.17 -9.34 -15.47
CA PRO A 272 7.56 -8.89 -15.49
C PRO A 272 8.39 -9.53 -16.63
N PHE A 273 7.76 -10.40 -17.42
CA PHE A 273 8.30 -11.08 -18.59
C PHE A 273 7.22 -11.27 -19.67
N ASP A 274 7.62 -11.55 -20.90
CA ASP A 274 6.67 -11.85 -21.98
C ASP A 274 5.97 -13.20 -21.72
N VAL A 275 4.64 -13.23 -21.92
CA VAL A 275 3.80 -14.41 -21.71
C VAL A 275 3.13 -14.82 -23.02
N ASN A 276 3.32 -16.08 -23.42
CA ASN A 276 2.50 -16.67 -24.47
C ASN A 276 1.19 -17.19 -23.84
N PRO A 277 0.00 -16.74 -24.27
CA PRO A 277 -1.27 -17.25 -23.74
C PRO A 277 -1.41 -18.78 -23.81
N ALA A 278 -0.74 -19.45 -24.75
CA ALA A 278 -0.69 -20.91 -24.81
C ALA A 278 0.02 -21.57 -23.60
N ASN A 279 0.83 -20.81 -22.86
CA ASN A 279 1.53 -21.26 -21.64
C ASN A 279 0.75 -20.91 -20.36
N ILE A 280 -0.46 -20.42 -20.49
CA ILE A 280 -1.36 -20.18 -19.36
C ILE A 280 -2.13 -21.46 -19.05
N THR A 281 -2.12 -21.88 -17.80
CA THR A 281 -2.93 -23.00 -17.32
C THR A 281 -3.90 -22.55 -16.24
N VAL A 282 -5.08 -23.12 -16.22
CA VAL A 282 -6.17 -22.78 -15.30
C VAL A 282 -6.76 -24.07 -14.73
N ASP A 283 -6.95 -24.10 -13.42
CA ASP A 283 -7.63 -25.22 -12.76
C ASP A 283 -9.15 -25.19 -13.00
N ASN A 284 -9.83 -26.29 -12.65
CA ASN A 284 -11.28 -26.43 -12.68
C ASN A 284 -11.95 -26.21 -14.06
N ASN A 285 -11.19 -26.22 -15.16
CA ASN A 285 -11.68 -25.90 -16.51
C ASN A 285 -12.35 -24.53 -16.59
N ALA A 286 -11.91 -23.56 -15.80
CA ALA A 286 -12.43 -22.20 -15.82
C ALA A 286 -12.17 -21.54 -17.18
N LEU A 287 -13.13 -20.78 -17.64
CA LEU A 287 -12.95 -19.91 -18.80
C LEU A 287 -12.51 -18.53 -18.32
N TYR A 288 -11.62 -17.92 -19.07
CA TYR A 288 -11.14 -16.57 -18.79
C TYR A 288 -11.07 -15.73 -20.05
N VAL A 289 -11.09 -14.42 -19.89
CA VAL A 289 -10.85 -13.41 -20.91
C VAL A 289 -9.76 -12.46 -20.48
N ILE A 290 -8.85 -12.13 -21.40
CA ILE A 290 -7.80 -11.13 -21.19
C ILE A 290 -8.06 -9.97 -22.14
N ARG A 291 -8.00 -8.75 -21.60
CA ARG A 291 -8.13 -7.52 -22.38
C ARG A 291 -6.94 -6.60 -22.18
N TYR A 292 -6.60 -5.88 -23.23
CA TYR A 292 -5.65 -4.78 -23.15
C TYR A 292 -6.38 -3.43 -23.23
N TYR A 293 -5.70 -2.39 -22.81
CA TYR A 293 -6.22 -1.04 -22.84
C TYR A 293 -5.84 -0.35 -24.15
N ASP A 294 -6.84 0.00 -24.96
CA ASP A 294 -6.68 0.71 -26.22
C ASP A 294 -6.71 2.23 -26.00
N GLY A 295 -5.53 2.83 -25.83
CA GLY A 295 -5.38 4.28 -25.67
C GLY A 295 -5.79 5.08 -26.91
N ALA A 296 -5.73 4.49 -28.11
CA ALA A 296 -6.19 5.14 -29.33
C ALA A 296 -7.73 5.22 -29.35
N ALA A 297 -8.42 4.16 -28.98
CA ALA A 297 -9.87 4.18 -28.83
C ALA A 297 -10.33 5.20 -27.78
N ARG A 298 -9.62 5.30 -26.63
CA ARG A 298 -9.89 6.35 -25.65
C ARG A 298 -9.70 7.74 -26.23
N ALA A 299 -8.62 7.97 -26.92
CA ALA A 299 -8.32 9.27 -27.52
C ALA A 299 -9.41 9.73 -28.51
N GLN A 300 -9.99 8.79 -29.24
CA GLN A 300 -11.01 9.04 -30.25
C GLN A 300 -12.43 9.09 -29.67
N TYR A 301 -12.79 8.18 -28.76
CA TYR A 301 -14.19 7.96 -28.33
C TYR A 301 -14.43 8.25 -26.85
N GLY A 302 -13.39 8.56 -26.09
CA GLY A 302 -13.47 8.75 -24.63
C GLY A 302 -13.39 7.42 -23.83
N ALA A 303 -13.58 7.51 -22.51
CA ALA A 303 -13.23 6.45 -21.56
C ALA A 303 -13.99 5.11 -21.75
N GLY A 304 -15.22 5.13 -22.27
CA GLY A 304 -16.09 3.94 -22.33
C GLY A 304 -15.76 2.90 -23.39
N SER A 305 -14.79 3.14 -24.30
CA SER A 305 -14.52 2.28 -25.47
C SER A 305 -13.11 1.70 -25.48
N SER A 306 -12.40 1.73 -24.35
CA SER A 306 -10.96 1.53 -24.33
C SER A 306 -10.50 0.08 -24.07
N TRP A 307 -11.41 -0.87 -23.88
CA TRP A 307 -11.06 -2.26 -23.60
C TRP A 307 -11.26 -3.15 -24.83
N GLN A 308 -10.21 -3.84 -25.25
CA GLN A 308 -10.21 -4.76 -26.38
C GLN A 308 -9.72 -6.13 -25.95
N ASP A 309 -10.32 -7.19 -26.50
CA ASP A 309 -9.86 -8.55 -26.26
C ASP A 309 -8.47 -8.75 -26.88
N VAL A 310 -7.58 -9.44 -26.18
CA VAL A 310 -6.26 -9.79 -26.72
C VAL A 310 -6.45 -10.78 -27.88
N PRO A 311 -5.91 -10.50 -29.08
CA PRO A 311 -6.01 -11.41 -30.19
C PRO A 311 -5.40 -12.79 -29.91
N ASN A 312 -5.99 -13.86 -30.42
CA ASN A 312 -5.49 -15.21 -30.21
C ASN A 312 -4.04 -15.35 -30.70
N GLY A 313 -3.17 -15.84 -29.82
CA GLY A 313 -1.76 -16.08 -30.09
C GLY A 313 -0.86 -14.86 -29.97
N GLU A 314 -1.40 -13.70 -29.63
CA GLU A 314 -0.59 -12.51 -29.33
C GLU A 314 0.11 -12.65 -28.00
N ILE A 315 1.39 -12.28 -27.97
CA ILE A 315 2.22 -12.33 -26.77
C ILE A 315 1.87 -11.14 -25.83
N LEU A 316 1.57 -11.44 -24.58
CA LEU A 316 1.42 -10.42 -23.53
C LEU A 316 2.80 -9.87 -23.20
N ARG A 317 3.03 -8.59 -23.38
CA ARG A 317 4.35 -7.97 -23.26
C ARG A 317 4.70 -7.64 -21.82
N ALA A 318 5.97 -7.84 -21.48
CA ALA A 318 6.50 -7.45 -20.18
C ALA A 318 6.31 -5.96 -19.90
N GLY A 319 5.74 -5.63 -18.73
CA GLY A 319 5.51 -4.24 -18.29
C GLY A 319 4.25 -3.59 -18.87
N GLU A 320 3.60 -4.17 -19.86
CA GLU A 320 2.26 -3.75 -20.27
C GLU A 320 1.19 -4.22 -19.29
N GLY A 321 0.12 -3.43 -19.17
CA GLY A 321 -1.00 -3.74 -18.30
C GLY A 321 -2.15 -4.43 -19.03
N TYR A 322 -2.78 -5.35 -18.35
CA TYR A 322 -3.93 -6.12 -18.83
C TYR A 322 -5.01 -6.20 -17.76
N ILE A 323 -6.24 -6.54 -18.16
CA ILE A 323 -7.27 -6.98 -17.24
C ILE A 323 -7.68 -8.41 -17.57
N ILE A 324 -7.94 -9.19 -16.52
CA ILE A 324 -8.34 -10.60 -16.63
C ILE A 324 -9.59 -10.82 -15.79
N GLN A 325 -10.53 -11.63 -16.32
CA GLN A 325 -11.74 -12.04 -15.60
C GLN A 325 -12.00 -13.53 -15.83
N PHE A 326 -12.53 -14.19 -14.79
CA PHE A 326 -12.88 -15.61 -14.81
C PHE A 326 -14.39 -15.81 -14.63
N ASN A 327 -14.93 -16.89 -15.24
CA ASN A 327 -16.35 -17.25 -15.11
C ASN A 327 -16.66 -18.04 -13.83
N GLN A 328 -15.64 -18.53 -13.13
CA GLN A 328 -15.76 -19.27 -11.87
C GLN A 328 -14.49 -19.06 -11.03
N LYS A 329 -14.55 -19.43 -9.74
CA LYS A 329 -13.39 -19.36 -8.85
C LYS A 329 -12.25 -20.24 -9.35
N VAL A 330 -11.04 -19.69 -9.43
CA VAL A 330 -9.82 -20.39 -9.75
C VAL A 330 -8.86 -20.29 -8.56
N THR A 331 -8.20 -21.39 -8.24
CA THR A 331 -7.18 -21.45 -7.18
C THR A 331 -5.78 -21.49 -7.76
N GLN A 332 -5.64 -21.87 -9.03
CA GLN A 332 -4.38 -21.92 -9.76
C GLN A 332 -4.57 -21.42 -11.20
N PHE A 333 -4.48 -20.13 -11.36
CA PHE A 333 -4.21 -19.51 -12.65
C PHE A 333 -2.70 -19.32 -12.75
N THR A 334 -2.04 -20.17 -13.55
CA THR A 334 -0.59 -20.19 -13.65
C THR A 334 -0.14 -19.59 -14.95
N VAL A 335 0.79 -18.64 -14.86
CA VAL A 335 1.43 -17.95 -15.96
C VAL A 335 2.91 -18.27 -15.96
N SER A 336 3.41 -18.85 -17.05
CA SER A 336 4.83 -19.20 -17.19
C SER A 336 5.53 -18.28 -18.19
N ALA A 337 6.81 -17.99 -17.94
CA ALA A 337 7.64 -17.22 -18.85
C ALA A 337 7.77 -17.92 -20.22
N VAL A 338 7.81 -17.12 -21.29
CA VAL A 338 8.15 -17.65 -22.63
C VAL A 338 9.61 -18.11 -22.60
N HIS A 339 9.89 -19.27 -23.13
CA HIS A 339 11.26 -19.79 -23.25
C HIS A 339 12.14 -18.77 -24.01
N ASN A 340 13.22 -18.31 -23.38
CA ASN A 340 14.19 -17.32 -23.87
C ASN A 340 13.72 -15.83 -23.98
N ALA A 341 12.52 -15.48 -23.58
CA ALA A 341 12.06 -14.09 -23.64
C ALA A 341 12.16 -13.40 -22.28
N ASN A 342 13.09 -12.46 -22.13
CA ASN A 342 13.19 -11.50 -21.01
C ASN A 342 13.21 -12.09 -19.57
N LYS A 343 13.27 -13.42 -19.40
CA LYS A 343 13.33 -14.00 -18.04
C LYS A 343 14.57 -13.58 -17.26
N ASP A 344 15.69 -13.35 -17.95
CA ASP A 344 16.94 -12.89 -17.32
C ASP A 344 16.78 -11.48 -16.76
N THR A 345 15.88 -10.69 -17.34
CA THR A 345 15.56 -9.37 -16.82
C THR A 345 14.73 -9.42 -15.54
N PHE A 346 13.98 -10.51 -15.27
CA PHE A 346 13.19 -10.68 -14.06
C PHE A 346 14.00 -10.47 -12.78
N PHE A 347 15.25 -10.95 -12.77
CA PHE A 347 16.16 -10.84 -11.64
C PHE A 347 17.15 -9.69 -11.73
N SER A 348 17.20 -8.98 -12.86
CA SER A 348 18.21 -7.95 -13.09
C SER A 348 18.12 -6.80 -12.08
N ASN A 349 19.29 -6.36 -11.60
CA ASN A 349 19.45 -5.17 -10.77
C ASN A 349 19.57 -3.87 -11.58
N SER A 350 19.18 -3.87 -12.83
CA SER A 350 19.20 -2.68 -13.69
C SER A 350 17.85 -1.96 -13.69
N SER A 351 17.87 -0.69 -14.09
CA SER A 351 16.65 0.06 -14.35
C SER A 351 15.82 -0.59 -15.45
N ARG A 352 14.50 -0.47 -15.35
CA ARG A 352 13.55 -0.96 -16.34
C ARG A 352 12.92 0.21 -17.07
N LYS A 353 12.86 0.11 -18.39
CA LYS A 353 12.21 1.10 -19.24
C LYS A 353 10.97 0.51 -19.89
N ILE A 354 9.86 1.24 -19.80
CA ILE A 354 8.61 0.90 -20.47
C ILE A 354 8.27 2.05 -21.41
N THR A 355 8.04 1.75 -22.67
CA THR A 355 7.67 2.73 -23.70
C THR A 355 6.22 3.17 -23.51
N LEU A 356 5.98 4.48 -23.59
CA LEU A 356 4.65 5.06 -23.54
C LEU A 356 4.22 5.45 -24.96
N ASN A 357 3.05 4.97 -25.35
CA ASN A 357 2.47 5.27 -26.65
C ASN A 357 1.80 6.65 -26.64
N GLU A 358 1.89 7.36 -27.76
CA GLU A 358 1.22 8.63 -27.95
C GLU A 358 -0.05 8.43 -28.79
N TYR A 359 -1.17 8.99 -28.32
CA TYR A 359 -2.48 8.95 -28.99
C TYR A 359 -3.09 10.34 -29.01
N ASN A 360 -3.28 10.93 -30.18
CA ASN A 360 -3.80 12.27 -30.33
C ASN A 360 -5.30 12.35 -30.06
N SER A 361 -5.72 13.36 -29.31
CA SER A 361 -7.12 13.67 -29.01
C SER A 361 -7.33 15.18 -29.04
N GLU A 362 -8.53 15.62 -29.39
CA GLU A 362 -8.95 17.03 -29.25
C GLU A 362 -9.04 17.44 -27.77
N TYR A 363 -9.31 16.46 -26.89
CA TYR A 363 -9.43 16.66 -25.46
C TYR A 363 -8.17 16.19 -24.73
N ALA A 364 -7.43 17.10 -24.12
CA ALA A 364 -6.17 16.82 -23.43
C ALA A 364 -6.31 15.70 -22.38
N HIS A 365 -7.42 15.65 -21.63
CA HIS A 365 -7.68 14.64 -20.62
C HIS A 365 -7.95 13.22 -21.16
N ASN A 366 -8.13 13.04 -22.48
CA ASN A 366 -8.27 11.74 -23.15
C ASN A 366 -7.02 11.33 -23.94
N ARG A 367 -6.04 12.24 -24.08
CA ARG A 367 -4.85 12.02 -24.92
C ARG A 367 -3.86 11.07 -24.24
N SER A 368 -3.24 10.18 -24.98
CA SER A 368 -2.02 9.43 -24.64
C SER A 368 -2.06 8.62 -23.33
N TRP A 369 -3.22 8.06 -22.98
CA TRP A 369 -3.35 7.13 -21.86
C TRP A 369 -2.77 5.77 -22.17
N ASN A 370 -1.97 5.24 -21.24
CA ASN A 370 -1.34 3.94 -21.29
C ASN A 370 -1.70 3.16 -20.02
N LEU A 371 -1.89 1.86 -20.11
CA LEU A 371 -1.95 0.93 -19.01
C LEU A 371 -0.64 0.15 -18.98
N ILE A 372 0.17 0.36 -17.97
CA ILE A 372 1.45 -0.31 -17.76
C ILE A 372 1.51 -0.88 -16.34
N GLY A 373 2.58 -1.57 -15.97
CA GLY A 373 2.66 -2.11 -14.62
C GLY A 373 4.04 -2.07 -14.01
N ASN A 374 4.07 -2.36 -12.72
CA ASN A 374 5.30 -2.55 -11.98
C ASN A 374 6.11 -3.70 -12.61
N PRO A 375 7.30 -3.43 -13.17
CA PRO A 375 8.08 -4.45 -13.87
C PRO A 375 8.89 -5.34 -12.94
N TYR A 376 8.78 -5.15 -11.62
CA TYR A 376 9.52 -5.90 -10.62
C TYR A 376 8.61 -6.85 -9.84
N PRO A 377 9.10 -8.04 -9.49
CA PRO A 377 8.39 -8.98 -8.63
C PRO A 377 8.52 -8.63 -7.13
N CYS A 378 8.39 -7.35 -6.81
CA CYS A 378 8.44 -6.81 -5.45
C CYS A 378 7.67 -5.48 -5.41
N TYR A 379 7.44 -4.94 -4.22
CA TYR A 379 6.88 -3.59 -4.08
C TYR A 379 7.83 -2.55 -4.67
N PHE A 380 7.26 -1.50 -5.24
CA PHE A 380 8.03 -0.44 -5.88
C PHE A 380 7.52 0.95 -5.47
N ASN A 381 8.39 1.77 -4.88
CA ASN A 381 8.07 3.14 -4.52
C ASN A 381 8.03 4.02 -5.78
N ILE A 382 6.88 4.63 -6.05
CA ILE A 382 6.68 5.48 -7.25
C ILE A 382 7.61 6.68 -7.31
N LYS A 383 8.17 7.16 -6.20
CA LYS A 383 9.19 8.23 -6.20
C LYS A 383 10.48 7.89 -6.93
N SER A 384 10.74 6.61 -7.13
CA SER A 384 11.90 6.12 -7.90
C SER A 384 11.57 5.85 -9.37
N MET A 385 10.41 6.28 -9.84
CA MET A 385 10.11 6.40 -11.26
C MET A 385 10.70 7.71 -11.79
N GLU A 386 11.39 7.67 -12.91
CA GLU A 386 11.81 8.88 -13.62
C GLU A 386 10.62 9.48 -14.40
N CYS A 387 9.62 9.91 -13.67
CA CYS A 387 8.42 10.53 -14.20
C CYS A 387 7.71 11.32 -13.10
N SER A 388 7.30 12.55 -13.41
CA SER A 388 6.51 13.39 -12.49
C SER A 388 5.00 13.24 -12.70
N ALA A 389 4.56 12.64 -13.81
CA ALA A 389 3.14 12.50 -14.14
C ALA A 389 2.42 11.62 -13.11
N PRO A 390 1.21 12.02 -12.70
CA PRO A 390 0.39 11.21 -11.83
C PRO A 390 0.04 9.85 -12.42
N ILE A 391 -0.07 8.85 -11.56
CA ILE A 391 -0.56 7.51 -11.91
C ILE A 391 -1.95 7.30 -11.33
N ILE A 392 -2.74 6.45 -11.97
CA ILE A 392 -4.05 6.04 -11.49
C ILE A 392 -4.04 4.52 -11.30
N VAL A 393 -4.36 4.07 -10.09
CA VAL A 393 -4.45 2.66 -9.75
C VAL A 393 -5.89 2.27 -9.42
N GLN A 394 -6.27 1.07 -9.78
CA GLN A 394 -7.52 0.46 -9.34
C GLN A 394 -7.32 -0.04 -7.90
N ASN A 395 -8.23 0.29 -6.99
CA ASN A 395 -8.15 0.03 -5.55
C ASN A 395 -9.38 -0.72 -5.01
N GLY A 396 -9.73 -1.83 -5.63
CA GLY A 396 -10.92 -2.60 -5.30
C GLY A 396 -12.13 -2.15 -6.13
N ARG A 397 -12.98 -1.24 -5.62
CA ARG A 397 -14.20 -0.80 -6.32
C ARG A 397 -14.05 0.50 -7.12
N GLY A 398 -12.92 1.19 -7.00
CA GLY A 398 -12.71 2.49 -7.63
C GLY A 398 -11.29 2.71 -8.12
N TYR A 399 -10.97 3.97 -8.36
CA TYR A 399 -9.66 4.40 -8.84
C TYR A 399 -9.10 5.50 -7.95
N SER A 400 -7.83 5.39 -7.59
CA SER A 400 -7.10 6.42 -6.84
C SER A 400 -5.93 6.96 -7.65
N ALA A 401 -5.76 8.27 -7.64
CA ALA A 401 -4.63 8.93 -8.27
C ALA A 401 -3.52 9.21 -7.23
N TYR A 402 -2.28 9.01 -7.65
CA TYR A 402 -1.07 9.26 -6.86
C TYR A 402 -0.06 10.04 -7.68
N SER A 403 0.62 10.99 -7.05
CA SER A 403 1.69 11.78 -7.65
C SER A 403 3.05 11.23 -7.21
N PRO A 404 3.95 10.85 -8.13
CA PRO A 404 5.32 10.48 -7.77
C PRO A 404 6.08 11.60 -7.05
N VAL A 405 5.66 12.85 -7.23
CA VAL A 405 6.27 14.02 -6.56
C VAL A 405 5.84 14.09 -5.09
N ASP A 406 4.54 13.86 -4.81
CA ASP A 406 3.96 14.14 -3.49
C ASP A 406 3.74 12.88 -2.64
N ASP A 407 3.46 11.73 -3.27
CA ASP A 407 3.04 10.53 -2.57
C ASP A 407 4.18 9.54 -2.33
N HIS A 408 4.09 8.82 -1.21
CA HIS A 408 4.91 7.65 -0.89
C HIS A 408 4.16 6.34 -1.18
N TYR A 409 3.52 6.25 -2.34
CA TYR A 409 2.77 5.06 -2.73
C TYR A 409 3.73 3.95 -3.20
N ALA A 410 3.51 2.73 -2.73
CA ALA A 410 4.20 1.54 -3.20
C ALA A 410 3.29 0.72 -4.12
N LEU A 411 3.65 0.64 -5.40
CA LEU A 411 3.02 -0.32 -6.33
C LEU A 411 3.26 -1.73 -5.81
N SER A 412 2.22 -2.54 -5.77
CA SER A 412 2.35 -3.97 -5.46
C SER A 412 3.15 -4.70 -6.55
N PRO A 413 3.73 -5.87 -6.25
CA PRO A 413 4.33 -6.71 -7.28
C PRO A 413 3.38 -6.87 -8.46
N MET A 414 3.85 -6.60 -9.67
CA MET A 414 3.10 -6.77 -10.93
C MET A 414 1.75 -6.03 -11.01
N GLN A 415 1.53 -5.02 -10.18
CA GLN A 415 0.33 -4.19 -10.23
C GLN A 415 0.31 -3.34 -11.51
N ALA A 416 -0.78 -3.41 -12.27
CA ALA A 416 -1.01 -2.49 -13.38
C ALA A 416 -1.59 -1.16 -12.91
N PHE A 417 -1.26 -0.10 -13.62
CA PHE A 417 -1.73 1.26 -13.37
C PHE A 417 -1.79 2.07 -14.66
N PHE A 418 -2.66 3.07 -14.66
CA PHE A 418 -2.76 4.01 -15.78
C PHE A 418 -1.80 5.17 -15.60
N ILE A 419 -1.22 5.60 -16.72
CA ILE A 419 -0.42 6.82 -16.81
C ILE A 419 -0.70 7.52 -18.12
N GLN A 420 -0.75 8.84 -18.10
CA GLN A 420 -0.82 9.66 -19.29
C GLN A 420 0.58 10.04 -19.71
N LYS A 421 0.96 9.76 -20.98
CA LYS A 421 2.31 10.06 -21.49
C LYS A 421 2.58 11.55 -21.46
N PRO A 422 3.58 12.03 -20.70
CA PRO A 422 4.05 13.41 -20.80
C PRO A 422 4.60 13.74 -22.19
N LEU A 423 4.58 15.01 -22.57
CA LEU A 423 5.01 15.44 -23.93
C LEU A 423 6.50 15.22 -24.17
N ASP A 424 7.30 15.27 -23.13
CA ASP A 424 8.77 15.22 -23.15
C ASP A 424 9.35 13.84 -22.82
N LEU A 425 8.51 12.83 -22.55
CA LEU A 425 8.93 11.48 -22.21
C LEU A 425 8.44 10.45 -23.22
N GLU A 426 9.36 9.66 -23.77
CA GLU A 426 9.03 8.48 -24.59
C GLU A 426 8.92 7.21 -23.75
N ASN A 427 9.70 7.15 -22.68
CA ASN A 427 9.77 5.98 -21.80
C ASN A 427 9.66 6.42 -20.35
N ILE A 428 9.03 5.58 -19.55
CA ILE A 428 9.12 5.66 -18.09
C ILE A 428 10.22 4.73 -17.61
N THR A 429 11.09 5.23 -16.72
CA THR A 429 12.19 4.44 -16.17
C THR A 429 11.91 4.13 -14.70
N PHE A 430 11.97 2.86 -14.36
CA PHE A 430 11.87 2.36 -12.97
C PHE A 430 13.29 2.10 -12.47
N GLN A 431 13.72 2.87 -11.47
CA GLN A 431 15.04 2.72 -10.88
C GLN A 431 15.06 1.62 -9.82
N PRO A 432 16.10 0.77 -9.79
CA PRO A 432 16.15 -0.40 -8.90
C PRO A 432 16.12 -0.05 -7.40
N GLU A 433 16.46 1.18 -7.03
CA GLU A 433 16.40 1.70 -5.66
C GLU A 433 14.97 1.79 -5.12
N GLY A 434 13.97 1.87 -6.02
CA GLY A 434 12.55 1.89 -5.66
C GLY A 434 12.00 0.56 -5.17
N ARG A 435 12.74 -0.54 -5.30
CA ARG A 435 12.30 -1.88 -4.89
C ARG A 435 12.27 -2.01 -3.37
N GLN A 436 11.16 -2.50 -2.85
CA GLN A 436 10.88 -2.63 -1.42
C GLN A 436 10.41 -4.03 -1.06
N GLY A 437 10.73 -4.45 0.17
CA GLY A 437 10.33 -5.75 0.72
C GLY A 437 8.89 -5.80 1.22
N ASP A 438 8.27 -4.65 1.44
CA ASP A 438 6.88 -4.56 1.88
C ASP A 438 6.20 -3.33 1.27
N GLY A 439 4.87 -3.36 1.28
CA GLY A 439 4.03 -2.24 0.84
C GLY A 439 3.84 -1.16 1.91
N ALA A 440 4.57 -1.25 3.03
CA ALA A 440 4.50 -0.22 4.05
C ALA A 440 4.90 1.11 3.43
N ILE A 441 4.02 2.07 3.51
CA ILE A 441 4.36 3.47 3.31
C ILE A 441 5.51 3.75 4.27
N VAL A 442 6.70 4.06 3.73
CA VAL A 442 7.85 4.43 4.57
C VAL A 442 7.40 5.60 5.42
N THR A 443 7.02 5.30 6.66
CA THR A 443 6.58 6.30 7.61
C THR A 443 7.76 7.21 7.93
N LYS A 444 7.55 8.45 7.70
CA LYS A 444 8.15 9.71 8.22
C LYS A 444 9.59 9.78 8.77
N GLU A 445 10.29 8.69 9.06
CA GLU A 445 11.64 8.76 9.61
C GLU A 445 12.69 8.64 8.50
N GLY A 446 13.15 9.77 8.00
CA GLY A 446 14.33 9.87 7.14
C GLY A 446 14.22 10.72 5.87
N TYR A 447 13.04 11.14 5.47
CA TYR A 447 12.92 12.12 4.38
C TYR A 447 12.67 13.51 4.96
N THR A 448 13.74 14.27 5.17
CA THR A 448 13.65 15.74 5.22
C THR A 448 13.07 16.18 3.89
N ARG A 449 11.80 16.54 3.92
CA ARG A 449 11.12 17.21 2.83
C ARG A 449 11.91 18.46 2.46
N SER A 450 12.45 18.55 1.27
CA SER A 450 12.66 19.86 0.69
C SER A 450 11.25 20.42 0.46
N ILE A 451 10.77 21.23 1.38
CA ILE A 451 9.59 22.06 1.18
C ILE A 451 9.99 22.96 0.01
N ASN A 452 9.51 22.62 -1.18
CA ASN A 452 9.55 23.58 -2.26
C ASN A 452 8.54 24.65 -1.83
N SER A 453 9.01 25.79 -1.34
CA SER A 453 8.22 26.87 -0.75
C SER A 453 7.12 27.42 -1.66
N GLU A 454 7.13 26.99 -2.92
CA GLU A 454 6.21 27.46 -3.95
C GLU A 454 5.05 26.49 -4.25
N ARG A 455 4.98 25.31 -3.63
CA ARG A 455 4.00 24.26 -3.95
C ARG A 455 3.22 23.81 -2.72
N THR A 456 1.89 24.00 -2.72
CA THR A 456 1.01 23.60 -1.62
C THR A 456 0.02 22.54 -2.08
N VAL A 457 -0.05 21.42 -1.37
CA VAL A 457 -0.87 20.24 -1.69
C VAL A 457 -2.03 20.12 -0.72
N TYR A 458 -3.24 20.00 -1.25
CA TYR A 458 -4.49 19.83 -0.51
C TYR A 458 -5.15 18.51 -0.88
N ASN A 459 -5.41 17.67 0.10
CA ASN A 459 -6.17 16.43 -0.08
C ASN A 459 -7.50 16.57 0.63
N ILE A 460 -8.60 16.38 -0.10
CA ILE A 460 -9.97 16.34 0.45
C ILE A 460 -10.49 14.92 0.28
N THR A 461 -11.11 14.39 1.30
CA THR A 461 -11.79 13.09 1.26
C THR A 461 -13.29 13.25 1.48
N LEU A 462 -14.06 12.38 0.84
CA LEU A 462 -15.49 12.26 1.04
C LEU A 462 -15.85 10.78 1.20
N GLY A 463 -16.53 10.43 2.27
CA GLY A 463 -16.86 9.04 2.51
C GLY A 463 -18.09 8.85 3.40
N ASN A 464 -18.49 7.59 3.47
CA ASN A 464 -19.42 7.08 4.47
C ASN A 464 -18.71 5.96 5.27
N LYS A 465 -19.47 5.17 6.05
CA LYS A 465 -18.89 4.05 6.85
C LYS A 465 -18.25 2.93 6.02
N ILE A 466 -18.50 2.89 4.71
CA ILE A 466 -18.13 1.76 3.84
C ILE A 466 -17.15 2.22 2.76
N TYR A 467 -17.34 3.42 2.18
CA TYR A 467 -16.57 3.90 1.02
C TYR A 467 -16.04 5.29 1.29
N THR A 468 -14.79 5.51 0.91
CA THR A 468 -14.15 6.83 0.93
C THR A 468 -13.42 7.04 -0.38
N ASP A 469 -13.63 8.20 -0.99
CA ASP A 469 -12.88 8.67 -2.15
C ASP A 469 -12.15 9.96 -1.82
N LYS A 470 -11.14 10.31 -2.63
CA LYS A 470 -10.34 11.52 -2.44
C LYS A 470 -10.14 12.27 -3.75
N THR A 471 -10.00 13.57 -3.63
CA THR A 471 -9.48 14.43 -4.68
C THR A 471 -8.32 15.26 -4.14
N ARG A 472 -7.46 15.70 -5.03
CA ARG A 472 -6.32 16.55 -4.71
C ARG A 472 -6.31 17.77 -5.60
N PHE A 473 -6.01 18.91 -5.03
CA PHE A 473 -5.57 20.05 -5.80
C PHE A 473 -4.25 20.59 -5.26
N VAL A 474 -3.45 21.08 -6.17
CA VAL A 474 -2.11 21.58 -5.88
C VAL A 474 -2.01 23.01 -6.37
N ILE A 475 -1.59 23.88 -5.48
CA ILE A 475 -1.40 25.29 -5.81
C ILE A 475 0.08 25.54 -6.01
N THR A 476 0.44 26.05 -7.19
CA THR A 476 1.80 26.48 -7.52
C THR A 476 1.79 27.69 -8.46
N PRO A 477 2.65 28.69 -8.24
CA PRO A 477 2.65 29.96 -8.99
C PRO A 477 2.76 29.78 -10.51
N ASN A 478 3.46 28.76 -10.96
CA ASN A 478 3.80 28.52 -12.37
C ASN A 478 2.93 27.42 -13.02
N ALA A 479 1.81 27.01 -12.37
CA ALA A 479 0.91 26.05 -12.97
C ALA A 479 0.10 26.65 -14.13
N SER A 480 -0.39 25.78 -14.99
CA SER A 480 -1.31 26.14 -16.08
C SER A 480 -2.77 26.01 -15.61
N ILE A 481 -3.64 26.87 -16.12
CA ILE A 481 -5.11 26.64 -16.00
C ILE A 481 -5.61 25.64 -17.04
N LYS A 482 -4.76 25.22 -17.97
CA LYS A 482 -5.06 24.16 -18.93
C LYS A 482 -4.54 22.85 -18.40
N TYR A 483 -5.22 21.80 -18.76
CA TYR A 483 -4.83 20.44 -18.40
C TYR A 483 -3.37 20.14 -18.78
N ASP A 484 -2.55 19.73 -17.80
CA ASP A 484 -1.13 19.39 -17.97
C ASP A 484 -0.92 17.92 -17.61
N PHE A 485 -0.58 17.09 -18.60
CA PHE A 485 -0.45 15.63 -18.41
C PHE A 485 0.71 15.24 -17.48
N GLY A 486 1.69 16.13 -17.27
CA GLY A 486 2.79 15.91 -16.34
C GLY A 486 2.44 16.16 -14.88
N LYS A 487 1.26 16.76 -14.60
CA LYS A 487 0.89 17.27 -13.29
C LYS A 487 -0.55 16.95 -12.89
N ASP A 488 -1.47 16.96 -13.86
CA ASP A 488 -2.89 16.71 -13.65
C ASP A 488 -3.25 15.24 -13.86
N ALA A 489 -4.31 14.79 -13.19
CA ALA A 489 -4.92 13.51 -13.45
C ALA A 489 -6.44 13.68 -13.61
N SER A 490 -6.99 13.28 -14.75
CA SER A 490 -8.43 13.23 -14.91
C SER A 490 -9.04 12.17 -13.98
N LYS A 491 -10.25 12.41 -13.49
CA LYS A 491 -10.97 11.45 -12.67
C LYS A 491 -11.40 10.25 -13.51
N PHE A 492 -10.97 9.07 -13.11
CA PHE A 492 -11.53 7.81 -13.59
C PHE A 492 -12.71 7.46 -12.72
N MET A 493 -13.89 7.43 -13.33
CA MET A 493 -15.12 7.10 -12.62
C MET A 493 -15.22 5.59 -12.46
N SER A 494 -15.61 5.15 -11.26
CA SER A 494 -15.88 3.73 -11.00
C SER A 494 -17.13 3.29 -11.78
N GLU A 495 -17.09 2.06 -12.27
CA GLU A 495 -18.28 1.40 -12.84
C GLU A 495 -19.24 0.92 -11.75
N ASP A 496 -18.74 0.75 -10.51
CA ASP A 496 -19.58 0.46 -9.35
C ASP A 496 -20.40 1.68 -8.94
N LYS A 497 -21.67 1.64 -9.26
CA LYS A 497 -22.60 2.74 -9.03
C LYS A 497 -22.98 2.95 -7.55
N GLU A 498 -22.52 2.08 -6.65
CA GLU A 498 -22.80 2.21 -5.21
C GLU A 498 -21.75 3.05 -4.46
N VAL A 499 -20.59 3.31 -5.06
CA VAL A 499 -19.50 4.05 -4.41
C VAL A 499 -19.71 5.57 -4.52
N VAL A 500 -19.23 6.28 -3.50
CA VAL A 500 -19.07 7.74 -3.55
C VAL A 500 -17.86 8.08 -4.40
N GLN A 501 -17.93 9.17 -5.16
CA GLN A 501 -16.79 9.66 -5.93
C GLN A 501 -16.66 11.17 -5.81
N LEU A 502 -15.43 11.64 -5.56
CA LEU A 502 -15.08 13.04 -5.34
C LEU A 502 -14.06 13.49 -6.38
N PHE A 503 -14.25 14.67 -6.94
CA PHE A 503 -13.35 15.26 -7.94
C PHE A 503 -13.43 16.78 -7.91
N THR A 504 -12.40 17.46 -8.40
CA THR A 504 -12.51 18.89 -8.72
C THR A 504 -12.98 19.07 -10.15
N ILE A 505 -13.63 20.21 -10.44
CA ILE A 505 -14.12 20.53 -11.78
C ILE A 505 -13.49 21.83 -12.23
N GLU A 506 -12.88 21.83 -13.42
CA GLU A 506 -12.39 23.03 -14.06
C GLU A 506 -12.49 22.94 -15.58
N ASN A 507 -13.04 23.96 -16.22
CA ASN A 507 -13.26 24.02 -17.67
C ASN A 507 -13.99 22.78 -18.25
N GLY A 508 -14.94 22.20 -17.47
CA GLY A 508 -15.69 21.00 -17.86
C GLY A 508 -14.94 19.68 -17.70
N VAL A 509 -13.70 19.69 -17.23
CA VAL A 509 -12.92 18.50 -16.94
C VAL A 509 -13.04 18.14 -15.45
N GLN A 510 -13.18 16.85 -15.16
CA GLN A 510 -13.18 16.28 -13.80
C GLN A 510 -11.77 15.78 -13.47
N TYR A 511 -11.24 16.22 -12.33
CA TYR A 511 -9.88 15.90 -11.91
C TYR A 511 -9.86 15.08 -10.62
N ALA A 512 -9.01 14.05 -10.59
CA ALA A 512 -8.56 13.40 -9.37
C ALA A 512 -7.37 14.14 -8.74
N ILE A 513 -6.50 14.72 -9.59
CA ILE A 513 -5.43 15.65 -9.20
C ILE A 513 -5.50 16.85 -10.15
N ASN A 514 -5.56 18.06 -9.59
CA ASN A 514 -5.61 19.33 -10.32
C ASN A 514 -4.51 20.27 -9.81
N GLU A 515 -3.45 20.49 -10.60
CA GLU A 515 -2.41 21.47 -10.30
C GLU A 515 -2.71 22.79 -10.99
N ARG A 516 -2.83 23.87 -10.23
CA ARG A 516 -3.33 25.14 -10.73
C ARG A 516 -2.61 26.35 -10.13
N PRO A 517 -2.61 27.51 -10.81
CA PRO A 517 -2.10 28.74 -10.25
C PRO A 517 -3.08 29.35 -9.23
N TRP A 518 -2.60 30.34 -8.47
CA TRP A 518 -3.35 31.06 -7.45
C TRP A 518 -4.55 31.88 -7.92
N GLU A 519 -4.67 32.17 -9.17
CA GLU A 519 -5.54 33.21 -9.72
C GLU A 519 -7.03 32.99 -9.46
N LYS A 520 -7.41 31.79 -8.99
CA LYS A 520 -8.78 31.48 -8.59
C LYS A 520 -8.79 30.81 -7.22
N GLY A 521 -9.07 31.58 -6.16
CA GLY A 521 -9.21 31.08 -4.80
C GLY A 521 -10.41 30.16 -4.56
N VAL A 522 -11.22 29.89 -5.59
CA VAL A 522 -12.40 29.02 -5.53
C VAL A 522 -12.17 27.79 -6.38
N ILE A 523 -12.40 26.61 -5.77
CA ILE A 523 -12.29 25.32 -6.42
C ILE A 523 -13.65 24.63 -6.37
N GLN A 524 -14.22 24.39 -7.53
CA GLN A 524 -15.49 23.67 -7.65
C GLN A 524 -15.25 22.19 -7.37
N LEU A 525 -16.04 21.62 -6.45
CA LEU A 525 -16.07 20.18 -6.19
C LEU A 525 -17.26 19.53 -6.88
N GLY A 526 -17.00 18.40 -7.51
CA GLY A 526 -18.04 17.50 -7.99
C GLY A 526 -18.12 16.26 -7.08
N VAL A 527 -19.33 15.84 -6.78
CA VAL A 527 -19.61 14.69 -5.94
C VAL A 527 -20.60 13.77 -6.65
N TYR A 528 -20.25 12.49 -6.77
CA TYR A 528 -21.17 11.44 -7.15
C TYR A 528 -21.54 10.63 -5.92
N ILE A 529 -22.82 10.52 -5.63
CA ILE A 529 -23.39 9.72 -4.54
C ILE A 529 -24.09 8.50 -5.15
N GLY A 530 -23.57 7.31 -4.87
CA GLY A 530 -24.13 6.09 -5.42
C GLY A 530 -25.37 5.60 -4.67
N LYS A 531 -25.49 5.90 -3.38
CA LYS A 531 -26.57 5.44 -2.51
C LYS A 531 -26.98 6.53 -1.53
N LYS A 532 -28.29 6.68 -1.31
CA LYS A 532 -28.81 7.62 -0.28
C LYS A 532 -28.17 7.33 1.09
N GLY A 533 -27.72 8.37 1.77
CA GLY A 533 -27.14 8.25 3.10
C GLY A 533 -26.44 9.51 3.58
N GLU A 534 -25.80 9.37 4.75
CA GLU A 534 -24.95 10.39 5.33
C GLU A 534 -23.51 10.24 4.80
N TYR A 535 -22.90 11.35 4.43
CA TYR A 535 -21.54 11.45 3.90
C TYR A 535 -20.77 12.54 4.63
N THR A 536 -19.46 12.31 4.81
CA THR A 536 -18.60 13.23 5.56
C THR A 536 -17.41 13.67 4.73
N PHE A 537 -17.24 14.99 4.61
CA PHE A 537 -15.99 15.59 4.12
C PHE A 537 -14.97 15.68 5.25
N ASN A 538 -13.73 15.33 4.92
CA ASN A 538 -12.58 15.52 5.80
C ASN A 538 -11.38 16.04 5.00
N MET A 539 -10.47 16.72 5.71
CA MET A 539 -9.11 16.87 5.21
C MET A 539 -8.39 15.53 5.31
N GLY A 540 -7.78 15.09 4.22
CA GLY A 540 -6.88 13.94 4.23
C GLY A 540 -5.58 14.22 4.99
N GLU A 541 -4.65 13.26 5.02
CA GLU A 541 -3.30 13.46 5.58
C GLU A 541 -2.62 14.62 4.85
N ASN A 542 -2.44 15.72 5.55
CA ASN A 542 -1.99 16.97 4.96
C ASN A 542 -0.76 17.50 5.66
N ILE A 543 -0.03 18.24 4.87
CA ILE A 543 1.01 19.13 5.28
C ILE A 543 0.39 20.24 6.14
N PRO A 544 1.11 20.73 7.16
CA PRO A 544 0.70 21.92 7.89
C PRO A 544 0.46 23.04 6.89
N LEU A 545 -0.79 23.46 6.76
CA LEU A 545 -1.21 24.49 5.82
C LEU A 545 -1.35 25.81 6.58
N GLU A 546 -0.73 26.84 6.05
CA GLU A 546 -1.08 28.21 6.43
C GLU A 546 -2.31 28.62 5.63
N GLY A 547 -3.23 29.36 6.27
CA GLY A 547 -4.48 29.81 5.68
C GLY A 547 -5.70 28.93 5.99
N ASP A 548 -6.88 29.40 5.62
CA ASP A 548 -8.15 28.74 5.86
C ASP A 548 -8.55 27.92 4.63
N ILE A 549 -9.27 26.83 4.88
CA ILE A 549 -9.82 25.95 3.83
C ILE A 549 -11.32 25.83 4.11
N ILE A 550 -12.09 26.70 3.49
CA ILE A 550 -13.51 26.81 3.73
C ILE A 550 -14.29 26.01 2.67
N LEU A 551 -14.99 24.98 3.11
CA LEU A 551 -15.98 24.28 2.29
C LEU A 551 -17.30 25.07 2.34
N ILE A 552 -17.82 25.34 1.17
CA ILE A 552 -19.16 25.97 1.01
C ILE A 552 -20.12 24.87 0.55
N ASP A 553 -21.19 24.64 1.33
CA ASP A 553 -22.36 23.89 0.87
C ASP A 553 -23.43 24.89 0.46
N LYS A 554 -23.61 25.11 -0.83
CA LYS A 554 -24.58 26.08 -1.38
C LYS A 554 -26.03 25.67 -1.16
N GLN A 555 -26.30 24.37 -1.02
CA GLN A 555 -27.65 23.86 -0.79
C GLN A 555 -28.12 24.14 0.65
N GLU A 556 -27.23 23.94 1.62
CA GLU A 556 -27.49 24.15 3.04
C GLU A 556 -27.13 25.58 3.51
N ASN A 557 -26.50 26.37 2.62
CA ASN A 557 -25.96 27.71 2.92
C ASN A 557 -25.03 27.69 4.15
N LYS A 558 -24.07 26.73 4.16
CA LYS A 558 -23.10 26.53 5.24
C LYS A 558 -21.69 26.82 4.76
N GLU A 559 -20.88 27.36 5.67
CA GLU A 559 -19.44 27.56 5.52
C GLU A 559 -18.73 26.77 6.61
N ILE A 560 -17.81 25.90 6.26
CA ILE A 560 -17.14 24.98 7.18
C ILE A 560 -15.63 25.09 6.99
N ASP A 561 -14.88 25.35 8.05
CA ASP A 561 -13.42 25.29 8.05
C ASP A 561 -12.96 23.84 8.15
N LEU A 562 -12.70 23.20 7.01
CA LEU A 562 -12.25 21.80 6.95
C LEU A 562 -10.91 21.56 7.62
N LYS A 563 -10.14 22.60 7.93
CA LYS A 563 -8.87 22.44 8.66
C LYS A 563 -9.12 22.09 10.13
N ASN A 564 -10.22 22.57 10.70
CA ASN A 564 -10.55 22.42 12.10
C ASN A 564 -11.70 21.45 12.39
N GLU A 565 -12.57 21.20 11.40
CA GLU A 565 -13.73 20.31 11.58
C GLU A 565 -14.08 19.52 10.32
N SER A 566 -14.76 18.39 10.50
CA SER A 566 -15.36 17.61 9.42
C SER A 566 -16.79 18.07 9.16
N TYR A 567 -17.28 17.87 7.93
CA TYR A 567 -18.64 18.22 7.55
C TYR A 567 -19.44 17.00 7.10
N SER A 568 -20.51 16.69 7.85
CA SER A 568 -21.46 15.63 7.50
C SER A 568 -22.76 16.21 6.92
N PHE A 569 -23.28 15.55 5.90
CA PHE A 569 -24.53 15.91 5.23
C PHE A 569 -25.26 14.68 4.70
N ASP A 570 -26.58 14.76 4.61
CA ASP A 570 -27.39 13.76 3.93
C ASP A 570 -27.51 14.07 2.45
N ALA A 571 -27.48 13.02 1.62
CA ALA A 571 -27.67 13.14 0.18
C ALA A 571 -28.44 11.96 -0.41
N GLU A 572 -29.22 12.25 -1.44
CA GLU A 572 -29.83 11.26 -2.33
C GLU A 572 -28.77 10.75 -3.34
N ALA A 573 -29.01 9.59 -3.96
CA ALA A 573 -28.19 9.12 -5.07
C ALA A 573 -28.24 10.09 -6.26
N GLY A 574 -27.09 10.47 -6.80
CA GLY A 574 -26.99 11.41 -7.90
C GLY A 574 -25.64 12.10 -8.00
N THR A 575 -25.52 12.98 -8.99
CA THR A 575 -24.31 13.80 -9.19
C THR A 575 -24.59 15.25 -8.78
N TYR A 576 -23.74 15.80 -7.93
CA TYR A 576 -23.78 17.16 -7.40
C TYR A 576 -22.57 17.93 -7.94
N ALA A 577 -22.71 18.55 -9.09
CA ALA A 577 -21.61 19.26 -9.75
C ALA A 577 -21.45 20.72 -9.27
N ASP A 578 -22.52 21.33 -8.74
CA ASP A 578 -22.55 22.75 -8.40
C ASP A 578 -22.83 23.05 -6.91
N ARG A 579 -22.99 21.99 -6.08
CA ARG A 579 -23.36 22.15 -4.67
C ARG A 579 -22.18 22.61 -3.81
N PHE A 580 -20.97 22.09 -4.04
CA PHE A 580 -19.83 22.26 -3.14
C PHE A 580 -18.70 23.05 -3.78
N GLU A 581 -18.09 23.94 -3.01
CA GLU A 581 -16.89 24.70 -3.39
C GLU A 581 -15.90 24.74 -2.23
N ILE A 582 -14.60 24.79 -2.55
CA ILE A 582 -13.54 25.11 -1.59
C ILE A 582 -13.08 26.54 -1.84
N HIS A 583 -13.09 27.35 -0.82
CA HIS A 583 -12.51 28.68 -0.79
C HIS A 583 -11.22 28.65 0.02
N LEU A 584 -10.13 29.13 -0.58
CA LEU A 584 -8.81 29.15 0.06
C LEU A 584 -8.46 30.59 0.44
N SER A 585 -8.11 30.79 1.72
CA SER A 585 -7.37 31.98 2.15
C SER A 585 -5.95 31.57 2.46
N ILE A 586 -4.96 32.03 1.71
CA ILE A 586 -3.56 31.67 1.97
C ILE A 586 -2.76 32.91 2.29
N VAL A 587 -1.98 32.78 3.37
CA VAL A 587 -0.90 33.71 3.65
C VAL A 587 0.30 33.25 2.83
N PRO A 588 0.83 34.04 1.88
CA PRO A 588 2.03 33.68 1.17
C PRO A 588 3.20 33.54 2.16
N THR A 589 3.77 32.33 2.25
CA THR A 589 4.92 32.02 3.11
C THR A 589 6.25 32.43 2.47
N ASP A 590 6.39 33.58 1.92
CA ASP A 590 7.69 34.12 1.54
C ASP A 590 8.04 35.34 2.41
N ILE A 591 8.13 35.08 3.72
CA ILE A 591 8.85 35.96 4.62
C ILE A 591 9.86 35.08 5.32
N GLN A 592 11.14 35.18 4.92
CA GLN A 592 12.23 34.77 5.79
C GLN A 592 11.98 35.42 7.16
N THR A 593 11.78 34.59 8.17
CA THR A 593 11.73 35.06 9.56
C THR A 593 13.10 35.53 9.97
N GLU A 594 13.42 36.77 9.64
CA GLU A 594 14.32 37.52 10.50
C GLU A 594 13.53 37.85 11.76
N THR A 595 14.01 37.36 12.86
CA THR A 595 13.53 37.66 14.22
C THR A 595 13.85 39.11 14.55
N GLU A 596 13.00 40.04 14.09
CA GLU A 596 12.97 41.40 14.63
C GLU A 596 11.50 41.76 14.88
N ALA A 597 11.20 42.07 16.13
CA ALA A 597 9.88 42.40 16.66
C ALA A 597 9.27 43.70 16.08
N ASP A 598 9.97 44.40 15.19
CA ASP A 598 9.63 45.75 14.69
C ASP A 598 9.57 45.91 13.16
N SER A 599 9.43 44.83 12.38
CA SER A 599 9.31 44.99 10.92
C SER A 599 7.85 45.13 10.45
N PRO A 600 7.57 45.96 9.42
CA PRO A 600 6.23 46.07 8.85
C PRO A 600 5.74 44.73 8.29
N ARG A 601 4.47 44.41 8.47
CA ARG A 601 3.82 43.19 8.00
C ARG A 601 2.55 43.52 7.22
N VAL A 602 2.27 42.70 6.20
CA VAL A 602 1.06 42.84 5.37
C VAL A 602 0.24 41.57 5.50
N ILE A 603 -0.98 41.68 5.96
CA ILE A 603 -1.90 40.58 6.21
C ILE A 603 -3.12 40.73 5.29
N PRO A 604 -3.31 39.87 4.32
CA PRO A 604 -4.53 39.89 3.49
C PRO A 604 -5.74 39.42 4.29
N GLY A 605 -6.89 39.99 4.01
CA GLY A 605 -8.17 39.63 4.58
C GLY A 605 -9.28 39.67 3.53
N TYR A 606 -10.48 39.35 3.92
CA TYR A 606 -11.66 39.40 3.06
C TYR A 606 -12.00 40.86 2.67
N ASN A 607 -11.85 41.18 1.36
CA ASN A 607 -12.03 42.54 0.83
C ASN A 607 -11.19 43.63 1.53
N LYS A 608 -10.11 43.30 2.19
CA LYS A 608 -9.22 44.25 2.87
C LYS A 608 -7.78 43.74 2.96
N ILE A 609 -6.86 44.66 3.23
CA ILE A 609 -5.47 44.37 3.63
C ILE A 609 -5.27 45.04 4.98
N THR A 610 -4.72 44.29 5.95
CA THR A 610 -4.25 44.84 7.23
C THR A 610 -2.74 44.98 7.18
N VAL A 611 -2.23 46.20 7.39
CA VAL A 611 -0.81 46.48 7.41
C VAL A 611 -0.39 46.85 8.83
N LYS A 612 0.56 46.06 9.38
CA LYS A 612 1.26 46.40 10.63
C LYS A 612 2.47 47.23 10.30
N ALA A 613 2.50 48.47 10.76
CA ALA A 613 3.54 49.46 10.48
C ALA A 613 3.60 50.50 11.60
N ASP A 614 4.68 51.26 11.67
CA ASP A 614 4.77 52.37 12.63
C ASP A 614 3.84 53.54 12.21
N THR A 615 3.32 54.22 13.21
CA THR A 615 2.50 55.42 12.96
C THR A 615 3.35 56.47 12.21
N GLY A 616 2.80 56.91 11.09
CA GLY A 616 3.49 57.84 10.16
C GLY A 616 4.09 57.17 8.92
N ASP A 617 4.13 55.84 8.87
CA ASP A 617 4.67 55.13 7.68
C ASP A 617 3.74 55.31 6.46
N ASP A 618 4.34 55.50 5.28
CA ASP A 618 3.66 55.59 4.01
C ASP A 618 3.44 54.20 3.41
N ILE A 619 2.16 53.81 3.33
CA ILE A 619 1.72 52.50 2.79
C ILE A 619 1.21 52.76 1.37
N LYS A 620 1.81 52.12 0.38
CA LYS A 620 1.33 52.19 -1.02
C LYS A 620 0.93 50.83 -1.53
N ILE A 621 -0.18 50.74 -2.22
CA ILE A 621 -0.71 49.51 -2.80
C ILE A 621 -0.78 49.69 -4.31
N TYR A 622 -0.11 48.77 -5.02
CA TYR A 622 -0.03 48.76 -6.46
C TYR A 622 -0.76 47.51 -7.01
N ALA A 623 -1.33 47.60 -8.19
CA ALA A 623 -1.66 46.45 -9.00
C ALA A 623 -0.38 45.71 -9.40
N ILE A 624 -0.47 44.44 -9.76
CA ILE A 624 0.68 43.67 -10.27
C ILE A 624 1.30 44.27 -11.54
N THR A 625 0.53 45.12 -12.25
CA THR A 625 0.99 45.88 -13.42
C THR A 625 1.87 47.08 -13.07
N GLY A 626 2.07 47.36 -11.77
CA GLY A 626 2.83 48.53 -11.29
C GLY A 626 2.02 49.82 -11.13
N GLN A 627 0.73 49.82 -11.43
CA GLN A 627 -0.15 51.00 -11.25
C GLN A 627 -0.42 51.20 -9.75
N LEU A 628 -0.19 52.42 -9.22
CA LEU A 628 -0.57 52.80 -7.85
C LEU A 628 -2.07 52.87 -7.73
N LEU A 629 -2.65 52.08 -6.80
CA LEU A 629 -4.07 52.03 -6.55
C LEU A 629 -4.49 52.78 -5.30
N ARG A 630 -3.66 52.73 -4.25
CA ARG A 630 -3.93 53.36 -2.95
C ARG A 630 -2.63 53.83 -2.30
N GLN A 631 -2.73 54.95 -1.54
CA GLN A 631 -1.67 55.41 -0.65
C GLN A 631 -2.32 55.87 0.64
N VAL A 632 -1.81 55.37 1.78
CA VAL A 632 -2.37 55.63 3.13
C VAL A 632 -1.21 55.81 4.09
N ILE A 633 -1.28 56.79 4.97
CA ILE A 633 -0.36 56.98 6.07
C ILE A 633 -0.88 56.20 7.26
N ALA A 634 -0.05 55.35 7.86
CA ALA A 634 -0.36 54.57 9.03
C ALA A 634 -0.70 55.51 10.22
N THR A 635 -1.90 55.43 10.77
CA THR A 635 -2.35 56.24 11.92
C THR A 635 -2.26 55.46 13.24
N GLN A 636 -2.04 54.18 13.17
CA GLN A 636 -1.92 53.25 14.29
C GLN A 636 -1.07 52.06 13.86
N SER A 637 -0.64 51.21 14.83
CA SER A 637 0.22 50.05 14.57
C SER A 637 -0.37 48.99 13.62
N GLU A 638 -1.70 48.99 13.45
CA GLU A 638 -2.42 48.16 12.47
C GLU A 638 -3.36 49.05 11.66
N THR A 639 -3.16 49.13 10.37
CA THR A 639 -3.97 49.93 9.45
C THR A 639 -4.73 49.00 8.51
N GLU A 640 -6.09 49.01 8.57
CA GLU A 640 -6.93 48.27 7.66
C GLU A 640 -7.25 49.10 6.42
N ILE A 641 -7.05 48.55 5.24
CA ILE A 641 -7.28 49.20 3.95
C ILE A 641 -8.24 48.36 3.13
N ALA A 642 -9.45 48.86 2.92
CA ALA A 642 -10.45 48.22 2.09
C ALA A 642 -9.98 48.20 0.62
N ILE A 643 -9.96 47.03 0.01
CA ILE A 643 -9.58 46.85 -1.39
C ILE A 643 -10.26 45.58 -1.93
N GLY A 644 -10.67 45.61 -3.21
CA GLY A 644 -11.34 44.48 -3.84
C GLY A 644 -10.45 43.25 -3.97
N ASN A 645 -11.01 42.12 -4.42
CA ASN A 645 -10.18 40.94 -4.67
C ASN A 645 -9.20 41.18 -5.81
N GLY A 646 -8.00 40.57 -5.66
CA GLY A 646 -6.92 40.74 -6.64
C GLY A 646 -5.54 40.52 -6.03
N ALA A 647 -4.53 40.48 -6.88
CA ALA A 647 -3.13 40.42 -6.47
C ALA A 647 -2.56 41.84 -6.42
N TYR A 648 -1.83 42.16 -5.35
CA TYR A 648 -1.32 43.48 -5.08
C TYR A 648 0.13 43.44 -4.64
N ILE A 649 0.86 44.54 -4.90
CA ILE A 649 2.15 44.84 -4.30
C ILE A 649 1.93 45.93 -3.25
N VAL A 650 2.24 45.68 -2.01
CA VAL A 650 2.15 46.67 -0.92
C VAL A 650 3.56 47.06 -0.55
N THR A 651 3.86 48.38 -0.55
CA THR A 651 5.14 48.87 -0.06
C THR A 651 4.97 49.66 1.22
N VAL A 652 5.86 49.40 2.19
CA VAL A 652 5.91 50.11 3.47
C VAL A 652 7.39 50.38 3.76
N LYS A 653 7.77 51.67 3.92
CA LYS A 653 9.18 52.08 3.97
C LYS A 653 9.91 51.58 2.70
N ASP A 654 11.01 50.89 2.88
CA ASP A 654 11.84 50.35 1.77
C ASP A 654 11.53 48.86 1.48
N LYS A 655 10.48 48.31 2.11
CA LYS A 655 10.06 46.88 1.93
C LYS A 655 8.85 46.79 1.00
N ALA A 656 8.86 45.82 0.10
CA ALA A 656 7.74 45.50 -0.78
C ALA A 656 7.21 44.10 -0.45
N PHE A 657 5.89 44.00 -0.33
CA PHE A 657 5.15 42.76 -0.02
C PHE A 657 4.20 42.46 -1.17
N LYS A 658 4.23 41.24 -1.66
CA LYS A 658 3.24 40.74 -2.60
C LYS A 658 2.10 40.10 -1.82
N THR A 659 0.87 40.50 -2.07
CA THR A 659 -0.30 40.01 -1.33
C THR A 659 -1.49 39.77 -2.24
N ILE A 660 -2.39 38.87 -1.84
CA ILE A 660 -3.61 38.54 -2.58
C ILE A 660 -4.79 38.75 -1.65
N VAL A 661 -5.76 39.54 -2.10
CA VAL A 661 -7.03 39.79 -1.39
C VAL A 661 -8.11 38.98 -2.07
N LEU A 662 -8.87 38.24 -1.31
CA LEU A 662 -9.98 37.43 -1.76
C LEU A 662 -11.32 38.14 -1.46
N LYS A 663 -12.35 37.76 -2.23
CA LYS A 663 -13.73 38.28 -2.05
C LYS A 663 -14.55 37.25 -1.33
#